data_7454b5c60d6bf95e2629d8582709bd72
#
_entry.id   7454b5c60d6bf95e2629d8582709bd72
#
_cell.length_a   1.000
_cell.length_b   1.000
_cell.length_c   1.000
_cell.angle_alpha   90.00
_cell.angle_beta   90.00
_cell.angle_gamma   90.00
#
_symmetry.space_group_name_H-M   'P 1'
#
loop_
_entity.id
_entity.type
_entity.pdbx_description
1 polymer ?
#
loop_
_entity_poly.entity_id
_entity_poly.type
_entity_poly.pdbx_seq_one_letter_code
_entity_poly.pdbx_strand_id
1 'polypeptide(L)'
;MKKLRFLSIILFLLLITIFPINTNALSKQTSYININNSGFLEIDDLDIYNVAFKDYSTTSTKAFGLTGIIKNNSNSNINYSTTVYYYDKNYNLIAKSNNQSIAPMANSSFNLMSNLSIISGHSVSEIVYYQLEVNTDGAYYSSDMLTPSKVSDYSYYDYVLDKYDVNIKVNEDNTFDVVETITAYFKKPKHGIFRTIPLTNKITRLDGSKSTNRARITNLSVNSKYKVSRENGNYKVQIGDANKTLIGEQNYVIKYTYNLGKDKIKDYDELYYNIIGNEWDTAIGNITFTITMPKDFDSSKLGFSSGSTGSTDNSNIKYNVSNNVITGKYTSILGKNEALTVRCELPDGYFSKAKDIIEPVLYIEFIIPLLFLLISFYLWCKFGKDDKVIETVEFYPPDGFNSLEVGFLYKGYTDNKDITSLLIYLANKGYIKITESQRKSLFSKYKDFKITRLKEYDGDNVNEELFLKGLFLKKSSIISLFNDKYDSDDESYLNEVRSSDLYDNFYITMNKISSNIDNKENKYKIYEKSAFSKKIFIILMIIVTYLLITIPPIILFGQIEIIPFAIIFPIIGFTVLFISVFGKTGSVTKTANNIYTKIFGLIWGLGFGGGPWFALVLPLLLQDTNYLTVYIIGLICILGMLLCLKLLPKRTKYGNEILGKIRGFKNFLETVEKDKLEALVEEHPTYFYDILPYTYVLGISDKWIKKFESISIVAPTWYAGNGDFNLNSFSSFINDTMSSAESSMSSSPSSSSGSSGGSSGGGSSGGGSGGGGGGSW
;
A
#
# COMPACT_ATOMS: atom_id res chain seq x y z
N MET A 1 25.83 -2.90 2.10
CA MET A 1 24.80 -3.58 1.28
C MET A 1 24.35 -4.94 1.85
N LYS A 2 25.24 -5.89 2.22
CA LYS A 2 24.82 -7.18 2.81
C LYS A 2 24.00 -7.04 4.10
N LYS A 3 24.33 -6.11 5.00
CA LYS A 3 23.56 -5.85 6.25
C LYS A 3 22.16 -5.25 5.97
N LEU A 4 21.99 -4.45 4.92
CA LEU A 4 20.68 -3.87 4.57
C LEU A 4 19.75 -4.91 3.91
N ARG A 5 20.30 -5.82 3.10
CA ARG A 5 19.54 -6.96 2.52
C ARG A 5 19.12 -7.96 3.59
N PHE A 6 19.98 -8.20 4.58
CA PHE A 6 19.64 -9.07 5.69
C PHE A 6 18.57 -8.46 6.61
N LEU A 7 18.59 -7.14 6.82
CA LEU A 7 17.59 -6.42 7.59
C LEU A 7 16.22 -6.39 6.86
N SER A 8 16.21 -6.24 5.52
CA SER A 8 14.97 -6.28 4.74
C SER A 8 14.33 -7.68 4.69
N ILE A 9 15.15 -8.74 4.65
CA ILE A 9 14.66 -10.13 4.72
C ILE A 9 14.13 -10.44 6.13
N ILE A 10 14.80 -9.98 7.19
CA ILE A 10 14.33 -10.14 8.56
C ILE A 10 13.04 -9.35 8.78
N LEU A 11 12.93 -8.13 8.26
CA LEU A 11 11.71 -7.33 8.34
C LEU A 11 10.56 -7.98 7.55
N PHE A 12 10.84 -8.59 6.40
CA PHE A 12 9.86 -9.33 5.61
C PHE A 12 9.41 -10.62 6.30
N LEU A 13 10.33 -11.36 6.91
CA LEU A 13 10.02 -12.57 7.70
C LEU A 13 9.29 -12.22 9.01
N LEU A 14 9.64 -11.12 9.69
CA LEU A 14 8.92 -10.62 10.86
C LEU A 14 7.49 -10.16 10.53
N LEU A 15 7.28 -9.55 9.35
CA LEU A 15 5.94 -9.19 8.88
C LEU A 15 5.05 -10.43 8.62
N ILE A 16 5.63 -11.53 8.15
CA ILE A 16 4.88 -12.80 7.92
C ILE A 16 4.52 -13.49 9.25
N THR A 17 5.34 -13.33 10.31
CA THR A 17 5.09 -13.98 11.61
C THR A 17 4.17 -13.19 12.54
N ILE A 18 3.96 -11.89 12.28
CA ILE A 18 3.10 -11.02 13.12
C ILE A 18 1.63 -11.07 12.71
N PHE A 19 1.32 -11.51 11.49
CA PHE A 19 -0.06 -11.67 11.04
C PHE A 19 -0.35 -13.16 10.80
N PRO A 20 -1.07 -13.83 11.70
CA PRO A 20 -1.66 -15.11 11.34
C PRO A 20 -2.62 -14.83 10.17
N ILE A 21 -2.32 -15.41 9.02
CA ILE A 21 -3.24 -15.43 7.88
C ILE A 21 -4.42 -16.29 8.33
N ASN A 22 -5.41 -15.66 8.94
CA ASN A 22 -6.71 -16.27 9.11
C ASN A 22 -7.34 -16.35 7.73
N THR A 23 -7.09 -17.44 7.04
CA THR A 23 -7.87 -17.85 5.86
C THR A 23 -9.25 -18.29 6.33
N ASN A 24 -10.03 -17.38 6.89
CA ASN A 24 -11.47 -17.54 6.94
C ASN A 24 -11.94 -17.27 5.51
N ALA A 25 -12.07 -18.34 4.74
CA ALA A 25 -12.86 -18.32 3.53
C ALA A 25 -14.20 -17.67 3.88
N LEU A 26 -14.52 -16.55 3.20
CA LEU A 26 -15.81 -15.89 3.27
C LEU A 26 -16.89 -16.94 2.94
N SER A 27 -17.45 -17.60 3.98
CA SER A 27 -18.63 -18.39 3.81
C SER A 27 -19.77 -17.43 3.47
N LYS A 28 -20.37 -17.61 2.31
CA LYS A 28 -21.65 -17.01 1.95
C LYS A 28 -22.56 -17.09 3.17
N GLN A 29 -23.00 -15.95 3.69
CA GLN A 29 -23.89 -15.86 4.83
C GLN A 29 -25.23 -16.45 4.40
N THR A 30 -25.49 -17.66 4.84
CA THR A 30 -26.73 -18.37 4.55
C THR A 30 -27.65 -18.17 5.76
N SER A 31 -28.86 -17.74 5.50
CA SER A 31 -29.93 -17.65 6.50
C SER A 31 -30.26 -19.02 7.02
N TYR A 32 -30.19 -19.21 8.33
CA TYR A 32 -30.60 -20.45 9.00
C TYR A 32 -31.99 -20.25 9.56
N ILE A 33 -32.93 -21.12 9.19
CA ILE A 33 -34.20 -21.24 9.87
C ILE A 33 -34.05 -22.43 10.83
N ASN A 34 -34.12 -22.15 12.13
CA ASN A 34 -34.06 -23.23 13.12
C ASN A 34 -35.30 -24.10 13.03
N ILE A 35 -35.07 -25.41 12.95
CA ILE A 35 -36.11 -26.41 12.87
C ILE A 35 -35.91 -27.34 14.07
N ASN A 36 -36.63 -27.16 15.12
CA ASN A 36 -37.03 -28.12 16.13
C ASN A 36 -37.24 -27.53 17.56
N ASN A 37 -38.14 -28.12 18.32
CA ASN A 37 -38.48 -27.70 19.69
C ASN A 37 -37.50 -28.23 20.75
N SER A 38 -36.81 -29.32 20.55
CA SER A 38 -35.84 -29.89 21.50
C SER A 38 -34.39 -29.88 21.01
N GLY A 39 -34.19 -29.83 19.71
CA GLY A 39 -32.88 -29.73 19.06
C GLY A 39 -31.89 -30.83 19.30
N PHE A 40 -32.29 -31.87 19.98
CA PHE A 40 -31.45 -32.96 20.37
C PHE A 40 -32.16 -34.30 20.12
N LEU A 41 -31.47 -35.22 19.41
CA LEU A 41 -31.90 -36.59 19.21
C LEU A 41 -30.77 -37.51 19.63
N GLU A 42 -31.06 -38.43 20.50
CA GLU A 42 -30.19 -39.57 20.84
C GLU A 42 -30.64 -40.79 20.06
N ILE A 43 -29.70 -41.40 19.31
CA ILE A 43 -29.95 -42.64 18.56
C ILE A 43 -28.75 -43.56 18.80
N ASP A 44 -28.91 -44.53 19.67
CA ASP A 44 -27.82 -45.38 20.15
C ASP A 44 -26.66 -44.53 20.67
N ASP A 45 -25.46 -44.66 20.08
CA ASP A 45 -24.28 -43.88 20.42
C ASP A 45 -24.13 -42.60 19.58
N LEU A 46 -25.16 -42.15 18.87
CA LEU A 46 -25.16 -40.91 18.08
C LEU A 46 -26.05 -39.85 18.71
N ASP A 47 -25.44 -38.72 19.05
CA ASP A 47 -26.15 -37.51 19.41
C ASP A 47 -26.30 -36.58 18.19
N ILE A 48 -27.51 -36.22 17.84
CA ILE A 48 -27.80 -35.24 16.77
C ILE A 48 -28.35 -33.99 17.44
N TYR A 49 -27.69 -32.85 17.21
CA TYR A 49 -28.07 -31.56 17.80
C TYR A 49 -27.85 -30.40 16.84
N ASN A 50 -28.40 -29.23 17.18
CA ASN A 50 -28.37 -28.03 16.35
C ASN A 50 -28.92 -28.23 14.94
N VAL A 51 -30.02 -28.99 14.83
CA VAL A 51 -30.67 -29.21 13.55
C VAL A 51 -31.29 -27.91 13.04
N ALA A 52 -30.93 -27.50 11.85
CA ALA A 52 -31.39 -26.25 11.23
C ALA A 52 -31.69 -26.45 9.74
N PHE A 53 -32.71 -25.78 9.25
CA PHE A 53 -33.02 -25.70 7.83
C PHE A 53 -32.16 -24.65 7.14
N LYS A 54 -31.61 -25.00 6.00
CA LYS A 54 -30.76 -24.08 5.22
C LYS A 54 -31.26 -23.97 3.79
N ASP A 55 -31.50 -22.72 3.37
CA ASP A 55 -31.79 -22.38 1.99
C ASP A 55 -30.49 -22.15 1.21
N TYR A 56 -30.26 -22.97 0.20
CA TYR A 56 -29.12 -22.88 -0.71
C TYR A 56 -29.52 -22.35 -2.08
N SER A 57 -30.74 -21.79 -2.20
CA SER A 57 -31.28 -21.33 -3.48
C SER A 57 -30.41 -20.26 -4.13
N THR A 58 -30.27 -20.38 -5.44
CA THR A 58 -29.66 -19.37 -6.32
C THR A 58 -30.74 -18.76 -7.20
N THR A 59 -30.39 -17.80 -8.04
CA THR A 59 -31.29 -17.21 -9.04
C THR A 59 -31.83 -18.24 -10.05
N SER A 60 -31.09 -19.33 -10.29
CA SER A 60 -31.42 -20.36 -11.28
C SER A 60 -31.82 -21.72 -10.69
N THR A 61 -31.49 -21.97 -9.42
CA THR A 61 -31.73 -23.28 -8.78
C THR A 61 -32.28 -23.08 -7.38
N LYS A 62 -33.41 -23.66 -7.09
CA LYS A 62 -34.00 -23.68 -5.74
C LYS A 62 -33.54 -24.97 -5.04
N ALA A 63 -32.70 -24.83 -4.03
CA ALA A 63 -32.13 -25.94 -3.28
C ALA A 63 -32.13 -25.60 -1.78
N PHE A 64 -32.42 -26.57 -0.95
CA PHE A 64 -32.46 -26.45 0.49
C PHE A 64 -32.13 -27.78 1.16
N GLY A 65 -31.79 -27.73 2.43
CA GLY A 65 -31.46 -28.90 3.19
C GLY A 65 -31.51 -28.68 4.69
N LEU A 66 -31.48 -29.78 5.41
CA LEU A 66 -31.35 -29.81 6.84
C LEU A 66 -29.87 -29.90 7.21
N THR A 67 -29.39 -29.08 8.14
CA THR A 67 -28.04 -29.16 8.69
C THR A 67 -28.12 -29.45 10.19
N GLY A 68 -27.08 -30.04 10.75
CA GLY A 68 -26.95 -30.27 12.17
C GLY A 68 -25.56 -30.74 12.53
N ILE A 69 -25.36 -31.12 13.76
CA ILE A 69 -24.11 -31.69 14.26
C ILE A 69 -24.42 -33.12 14.74
N ILE A 70 -23.62 -34.06 14.27
CA ILE A 70 -23.65 -35.44 14.79
C ILE A 70 -22.43 -35.66 15.63
N LYS A 71 -22.61 -36.16 16.86
CA LYS A 71 -21.55 -36.58 17.74
C LYS A 71 -21.66 -38.10 17.93
N ASN A 72 -20.57 -38.81 17.68
CA ASN A 72 -20.45 -40.22 17.94
C ASN A 72 -19.83 -40.43 19.35
N ASN A 73 -20.56 -41.07 20.23
CA ASN A 73 -20.14 -41.35 21.60
C ASN A 73 -19.51 -42.77 21.75
N SER A 74 -19.49 -43.58 20.68
CA SER A 74 -18.88 -44.92 20.68
C SER A 74 -17.38 -44.88 20.44
N ASN A 75 -16.72 -45.99 20.65
CA ASN A 75 -15.28 -46.17 20.38
C ASN A 75 -14.99 -46.69 18.94
N SER A 76 -15.98 -46.70 18.08
CA SER A 76 -15.88 -47.14 16.67
C SER A 76 -16.56 -46.17 15.73
N ASN A 77 -16.22 -46.23 14.45
CA ASN A 77 -16.96 -45.51 13.43
C ASN A 77 -18.36 -46.08 13.25
N ILE A 78 -19.36 -45.20 13.15
CA ILE A 78 -20.75 -45.59 12.91
C ILE A 78 -21.16 -45.16 11.49
N ASN A 79 -21.62 -46.09 10.67
CA ASN A 79 -22.27 -45.78 9.40
C ASN A 79 -23.69 -45.30 9.68
N TYR A 80 -24.09 -44.19 9.08
CA TYR A 80 -25.46 -43.72 9.21
C TYR A 80 -25.98 -43.15 7.90
N SER A 81 -27.30 -43.23 7.73
CA SER A 81 -28.02 -42.55 6.66
C SER A 81 -29.10 -41.66 7.25
N THR A 82 -29.29 -40.52 6.65
CA THR A 82 -30.38 -39.62 7.02
C THR A 82 -31.28 -39.39 5.82
N THR A 83 -32.58 -39.45 6.06
CA THR A 83 -33.61 -39.06 5.10
C THR A 83 -34.46 -37.97 5.71
N VAL A 84 -34.65 -36.90 4.97
CA VAL A 84 -35.54 -35.79 5.40
C VAL A 84 -36.68 -35.69 4.38
N TYR A 85 -37.89 -35.71 4.89
CA TYR A 85 -39.12 -35.48 4.13
C TYR A 85 -39.63 -34.09 4.49
N TYR A 86 -40.03 -33.32 3.50
CA TYR A 86 -40.55 -31.94 3.65
C TYR A 86 -41.98 -31.88 3.16
N TYR A 87 -42.87 -31.30 3.96
CA TYR A 87 -44.31 -31.28 3.71
C TYR A 87 -44.88 -29.86 3.76
N ASP A 88 -45.94 -29.63 2.97
CA ASP A 88 -46.72 -28.40 3.01
C ASP A 88 -47.68 -28.36 4.24
N LYS A 89 -48.46 -27.27 4.34
CA LYS A 89 -49.49 -27.09 5.40
C LYS A 89 -50.57 -28.17 5.38
N ASN A 90 -50.74 -28.89 4.26
CA ASN A 90 -51.76 -29.92 4.10
C ASN A 90 -51.17 -31.34 4.23
N TYR A 91 -49.92 -31.46 4.69
CA TYR A 91 -49.14 -32.71 4.78
C TYR A 91 -48.86 -33.36 3.44
N ASN A 92 -48.88 -32.61 2.34
CA ASN A 92 -48.42 -33.15 1.07
C ASN A 92 -46.90 -33.13 1.04
N LEU A 93 -46.28 -34.20 0.58
CA LEU A 93 -44.82 -34.30 0.43
C LEU A 93 -44.36 -33.38 -0.69
N ILE A 94 -43.52 -32.37 -0.33
CA ILE A 94 -42.96 -31.44 -1.28
C ILE A 94 -41.62 -31.97 -1.82
N ALA A 95 -40.77 -32.47 -0.91
CA ALA A 95 -39.42 -32.92 -1.29
C ALA A 95 -38.90 -33.98 -0.32
N LYS A 96 -37.88 -34.69 -0.77
CA LYS A 96 -37.15 -35.71 0.00
C LYS A 96 -35.66 -35.55 -0.26
N SER A 97 -34.86 -35.62 0.78
CA SER A 97 -33.39 -35.65 0.69
C SER A 97 -32.83 -36.86 1.42
N ASN A 98 -31.82 -37.50 0.85
CA ASN A 98 -31.12 -38.62 1.45
C ASN A 98 -29.63 -38.32 1.53
N ASN A 99 -29.00 -38.68 2.63
CA ASN A 99 -27.56 -38.63 2.81
C ASN A 99 -27.04 -39.91 3.48
N GLN A 100 -25.91 -40.42 3.04
CA GLN A 100 -25.18 -41.49 3.69
C GLN A 100 -23.80 -40.99 4.11
N SER A 101 -23.37 -41.28 5.31
CA SER A 101 -22.11 -40.82 5.84
C SER A 101 -21.58 -41.74 6.94
N ILE A 102 -20.37 -41.49 7.38
CA ILE A 102 -19.73 -42.20 8.48
C ILE A 102 -19.47 -41.21 9.60
N ALA A 103 -19.92 -41.55 10.80
CA ALA A 103 -19.60 -40.81 12.01
C ALA A 103 -18.27 -41.36 12.58
N PRO A 104 -17.14 -40.60 12.56
CA PRO A 104 -15.88 -41.06 13.11
C PRO A 104 -15.97 -41.34 14.60
N MET A 105 -15.08 -42.19 15.09
CA MET A 105 -15.09 -42.64 16.50
C MET A 105 -14.85 -41.51 17.49
N ALA A 106 -15.27 -41.74 18.69
CA ALA A 106 -15.39 -40.95 19.90
C ALA A 106 -14.86 -39.52 19.93
N ASN A 107 -15.70 -38.58 20.43
CA ASN A 107 -15.47 -37.17 20.68
C ASN A 107 -15.27 -36.25 19.46
N SER A 108 -15.57 -36.69 18.26
CA SER A 108 -15.60 -35.82 17.08
C SER A 108 -17.03 -35.39 16.75
N SER A 109 -17.19 -34.08 16.50
CA SER A 109 -18.45 -33.50 16.02
C SER A 109 -18.27 -33.12 14.56
N PHE A 110 -19.25 -33.49 13.70
CA PHE A 110 -19.24 -33.07 12.29
C PHE A 110 -20.62 -32.66 11.85
N ASN A 111 -20.63 -31.92 10.76
CA ASN A 111 -21.87 -31.37 10.23
C ASN A 111 -22.70 -32.50 9.56
N LEU A 112 -23.95 -32.59 9.96
CA LEU A 112 -24.97 -33.34 9.24
C LEU A 112 -25.24 -32.57 7.93
N MET A 113 -24.73 -33.05 6.80
CA MET A 113 -25.09 -32.49 5.51
C MET A 113 -26.16 -33.41 4.88
N SER A 114 -27.38 -32.88 4.81
CA SER A 114 -28.36 -33.52 3.95
C SER A 114 -28.09 -33.12 2.50
N ASN A 115 -28.19 -34.09 1.56
CA ASN A 115 -28.12 -33.78 0.14
C ASN A 115 -29.19 -32.75 -0.22
N LEU A 116 -28.81 -31.79 -1.05
CA LEU A 116 -29.72 -30.78 -1.53
C LEU A 116 -30.90 -31.38 -2.26
N SER A 117 -32.10 -31.04 -1.80
CA SER A 117 -33.33 -31.34 -2.53
C SER A 117 -33.66 -30.20 -3.47
N ILE A 118 -33.82 -30.55 -4.76
CA ILE A 118 -34.28 -29.61 -5.77
C ILE A 118 -35.79 -29.79 -5.88
N ILE A 119 -36.53 -28.67 -5.70
CA ILE A 119 -37.98 -28.69 -5.87
C ILE A 119 -38.32 -28.22 -7.27
N SER A 120 -39.08 -29.02 -8.00
CA SER A 120 -39.73 -28.62 -9.24
C SER A 120 -41.16 -28.18 -8.93
N GLY A 121 -41.46 -26.90 -9.16
CA GLY A 121 -42.84 -26.40 -9.04
C GLY A 121 -43.26 -25.87 -7.66
N HIS A 122 -42.45 -26.02 -6.61
CA HIS A 122 -42.71 -25.57 -5.25
C HIS A 122 -41.72 -24.51 -4.77
N SER A 123 -42.10 -23.72 -3.75
CA SER A 123 -41.25 -22.75 -3.06
C SER A 123 -40.79 -23.29 -1.71
N VAL A 124 -39.61 -22.93 -1.26
CA VAL A 124 -39.10 -23.22 0.09
C VAL A 124 -40.05 -22.66 1.17
N SER A 125 -40.75 -21.57 0.89
CA SER A 125 -41.75 -20.96 1.79
C SER A 125 -43.01 -21.81 1.99
N GLU A 126 -43.26 -22.84 1.15
CA GLU A 126 -44.37 -23.74 1.31
C GLU A 126 -44.10 -24.87 2.31
N ILE A 127 -42.86 -25.07 2.71
CA ILE A 127 -42.48 -26.07 3.71
C ILE A 127 -42.96 -25.66 5.08
N VAL A 128 -43.86 -26.43 5.67
CA VAL A 128 -44.42 -26.22 6.99
C VAL A 128 -44.00 -27.27 7.98
N TYR A 129 -43.84 -28.52 7.50
CA TYR A 129 -43.42 -29.64 8.33
C TYR A 129 -42.26 -30.37 7.69
N TYR A 130 -41.49 -31.07 8.51
CA TYR A 130 -40.48 -32.02 8.05
C TYR A 130 -40.48 -33.25 8.97
N GLN A 131 -39.94 -34.35 8.47
CA GLN A 131 -39.73 -35.58 9.21
C GLN A 131 -38.30 -36.05 8.92
N LEU A 132 -37.56 -36.32 9.98
CA LEU A 132 -36.19 -36.82 9.90
C LEU A 132 -36.17 -38.32 10.21
N GLU A 133 -35.64 -39.09 9.30
CA GLU A 133 -35.30 -40.49 9.52
C GLU A 133 -33.80 -40.65 9.62
N VAL A 134 -33.32 -41.41 10.58
CA VAL A 134 -31.91 -41.79 10.73
C VAL A 134 -31.82 -43.29 10.84
N ASN A 135 -30.96 -43.88 10.04
CA ASN A 135 -30.71 -45.31 10.04
C ASN A 135 -29.21 -45.56 10.25
N THR A 136 -28.89 -46.39 11.21
CA THR A 136 -27.53 -46.90 11.48
C THR A 136 -27.49 -48.41 11.21
N ASP A 137 -26.30 -49.02 11.28
CA ASP A 137 -26.15 -50.49 11.09
C ASP A 137 -26.94 -51.32 12.10
N GLY A 138 -27.43 -50.74 13.18
CA GLY A 138 -28.14 -51.42 14.27
C GLY A 138 -29.49 -50.83 14.67
N ALA A 139 -29.82 -49.62 14.24
CA ALA A 139 -31.01 -48.90 14.70
C ALA A 139 -31.66 -48.04 13.61
N TYR A 140 -32.98 -47.95 13.66
CA TYR A 140 -33.78 -47.06 12.82
C TYR A 140 -34.60 -46.12 13.71
N TYR A 141 -34.56 -44.84 13.38
CA TYR A 141 -35.30 -43.81 14.04
C TYR A 141 -36.06 -42.94 13.03
N SER A 142 -37.34 -42.65 13.34
CA SER A 142 -38.16 -41.70 12.59
C SER A 142 -38.72 -40.67 13.56
N SER A 143 -38.50 -39.39 13.31
CA SER A 143 -39.09 -38.36 14.10
C SER A 143 -40.59 -38.25 13.89
N ASP A 144 -41.31 -37.67 14.85
CA ASP A 144 -42.62 -37.11 14.59
C ASP A 144 -42.56 -35.99 13.54
N MET A 145 -43.72 -35.59 13.02
CA MET A 145 -43.79 -34.44 12.15
C MET A 145 -43.40 -33.21 12.93
N LEU A 146 -42.28 -32.60 12.54
CA LEU A 146 -41.75 -31.44 13.20
C LEU A 146 -42.10 -30.17 12.40
N THR A 147 -42.50 -29.13 13.08
CA THR A 147 -42.68 -27.81 12.46
C THR A 147 -41.37 -27.07 12.38
N PRO A 148 -41.11 -26.33 11.30
CA PRO A 148 -40.11 -25.26 11.34
C PRO A 148 -40.49 -24.27 12.46
N SER A 149 -39.90 -24.43 13.64
CA SER A 149 -40.27 -23.59 14.75
C SER A 149 -39.74 -22.19 14.55
N LYS A 150 -40.60 -21.21 14.65
CA LYS A 150 -40.20 -19.87 15.09
C LYS A 150 -39.55 -20.08 16.43
N VAL A 151 -38.34 -19.60 16.61
CA VAL A 151 -37.49 -19.81 17.78
C VAL A 151 -38.28 -19.51 19.07
N SER A 152 -39.04 -20.46 19.57
CA SER A 152 -39.63 -20.43 20.90
C SER A 152 -38.78 -21.14 21.93
N ASP A 153 -37.74 -21.87 21.45
CA ASP A 153 -36.86 -22.63 22.32
C ASP A 153 -35.48 -21.94 22.44
N TYR A 154 -35.37 -21.19 23.50
CA TYR A 154 -34.13 -20.50 23.90
C TYR A 154 -33.03 -21.48 24.38
N SER A 155 -33.21 -22.79 24.25
CA SER A 155 -32.33 -23.79 24.85
C SER A 155 -30.89 -23.74 24.34
N TYR A 156 -30.68 -23.25 23.12
CA TYR A 156 -29.37 -23.19 22.43
C TYR A 156 -28.48 -22.03 22.81
N TYR A 157 -29.02 -20.98 23.39
CA TYR A 157 -28.26 -19.78 23.67
C TYR A 157 -27.77 -19.76 25.13
N ASP A 158 -26.54 -19.35 25.36
CA ASP A 158 -25.99 -19.12 26.69
C ASP A 158 -26.74 -18.00 27.42
N TYR A 159 -27.34 -17.10 26.66
CA TYR A 159 -28.22 -16.01 27.13
C TYR A 159 -29.22 -15.67 26.05
N VAL A 160 -30.32 -15.00 26.41
CA VAL A 160 -31.31 -14.45 25.49
C VAL A 160 -31.69 -13.05 25.91
N LEU A 161 -32.25 -12.27 24.98
CA LEU A 161 -32.85 -10.98 25.30
C LEU A 161 -34.37 -11.14 25.40
N ASP A 162 -34.89 -11.24 26.64
CA ASP A 162 -36.30 -11.48 26.88
C ASP A 162 -37.17 -10.28 26.49
N LYS A 163 -36.61 -9.09 26.62
CA LYS A 163 -37.27 -7.82 26.23
C LYS A 163 -36.27 -6.85 25.65
N TYR A 164 -36.68 -6.15 24.58
CA TYR A 164 -35.89 -5.08 23.99
C TYR A 164 -36.85 -3.91 23.62
N ASP A 165 -36.76 -2.85 24.37
CA ASP A 165 -37.50 -1.61 24.09
C ASP A 165 -36.57 -0.54 23.56
N VAL A 166 -36.92 0.05 22.39
CA VAL A 166 -36.10 1.05 21.72
C VAL A 166 -36.90 2.33 21.56
N ASN A 167 -36.41 3.40 22.16
CA ASN A 167 -36.99 4.72 22.03
C ASN A 167 -36.05 5.63 21.24
N ILE A 168 -36.49 6.14 20.09
CA ILE A 168 -35.70 6.95 19.16
C ILE A 168 -36.38 8.29 19.01
N LYS A 169 -35.71 9.37 19.39
CA LYS A 169 -36.11 10.73 19.05
C LYS A 169 -35.24 11.23 17.90
N VAL A 170 -35.86 11.44 16.76
CA VAL A 170 -35.25 12.03 15.58
C VAL A 170 -35.25 13.55 15.73
N ASN A 171 -34.11 14.19 15.42
CA ASN A 171 -33.95 15.64 15.50
C ASN A 171 -33.77 16.27 14.12
N GLU A 172 -34.09 17.57 13.96
CA GLU A 172 -33.94 18.30 12.68
C GLU A 172 -32.50 18.44 12.18
N ASP A 173 -31.53 18.14 13.02
CA ASP A 173 -30.11 18.16 12.69
C ASP A 173 -29.58 16.77 12.26
N ASN A 174 -30.50 15.84 11.94
CA ASN A 174 -30.20 14.45 11.57
C ASN A 174 -29.44 13.69 12.67
N THR A 175 -29.73 14.03 13.93
CA THR A 175 -29.29 13.25 15.08
C THR A 175 -30.44 12.43 15.63
N PHE A 176 -30.12 11.29 16.22
CA PHE A 176 -31.08 10.36 16.82
C PHE A 176 -30.70 10.17 18.29
N ASP A 177 -31.53 10.63 19.20
CA ASP A 177 -31.38 10.32 20.61
C ASP A 177 -32.05 8.98 20.89
N VAL A 178 -31.19 7.96 21.15
CA VAL A 178 -31.61 6.57 21.29
C VAL A 178 -31.52 6.15 22.74
N VAL A 179 -32.59 5.52 23.22
CA VAL A 179 -32.64 4.85 24.52
C VAL A 179 -33.02 3.39 24.28
N GLU A 180 -32.12 2.50 24.60
CA GLU A 180 -32.32 1.04 24.53
C GLU A 180 -32.48 0.50 25.94
N THR A 181 -33.59 -0.18 26.20
CA THR A 181 -33.85 -0.89 27.46
C THR A 181 -33.91 -2.37 27.18
N ILE A 182 -32.92 -3.09 27.67
CA ILE A 182 -32.70 -4.50 27.37
C ILE A 182 -32.82 -5.33 28.65
N THR A 183 -33.68 -6.33 28.63
CA THR A 183 -33.76 -7.37 29.66
C THR A 183 -33.09 -8.62 29.10
N ALA A 184 -31.88 -8.95 29.58
CA ALA A 184 -31.12 -10.13 29.22
C ALA A 184 -31.28 -11.21 30.29
N TYR A 185 -31.50 -12.46 29.88
CA TYR A 185 -31.54 -13.61 30.75
C TYR A 185 -30.35 -14.53 30.48
N PHE A 186 -29.41 -14.60 31.43
CA PHE A 186 -28.22 -15.43 31.36
C PHE A 186 -28.47 -16.84 31.91
N LYS A 187 -28.38 -17.84 31.05
CA LYS A 187 -28.49 -19.26 31.42
C LYS A 187 -27.19 -19.82 31.94
N LYS A 188 -26.06 -19.30 31.44
CA LYS A 188 -24.71 -19.62 31.91
C LYS A 188 -24.06 -18.38 32.54
N PRO A 189 -23.10 -18.57 33.47
CA PRO A 189 -22.37 -17.45 34.05
C PRO A 189 -21.66 -16.63 32.96
N LYS A 190 -21.92 -15.34 32.90
CA LYS A 190 -21.33 -14.34 32.00
C LYS A 190 -20.96 -13.10 32.79
N HIS A 191 -20.08 -12.26 32.26
CA HIS A 191 -19.70 -10.99 32.92
C HIS A 191 -20.59 -9.82 32.53
N GLY A 192 -21.42 -9.99 31.48
CA GLY A 192 -22.33 -8.98 30.97
C GLY A 192 -22.57 -9.11 29.47
N ILE A 193 -22.98 -8.00 28.84
CA ILE A 193 -23.18 -7.92 27.39
C ILE A 193 -22.21 -6.91 26.78
N PHE A 194 -21.97 -7.02 25.48
CA PHE A 194 -21.43 -5.92 24.69
C PHE A 194 -22.46 -5.49 23.64
N ARG A 195 -22.48 -4.20 23.36
CA ARG A 195 -23.31 -3.57 22.34
C ARG A 195 -22.43 -2.94 21.27
N THR A 196 -22.56 -3.39 20.03
CA THR A 196 -21.85 -2.83 18.87
C THR A 196 -22.80 -1.91 18.10
N ILE A 197 -22.35 -0.68 17.84
CA ILE A 197 -23.12 0.33 17.10
C ILE A 197 -22.29 0.73 15.89
N PRO A 198 -22.75 0.53 14.65
CA PRO A 198 -21.99 0.85 13.45
C PRO A 198 -21.75 2.35 13.31
N LEU A 199 -20.49 2.75 13.10
CA LEU A 199 -20.13 4.11 12.74
C LEU A 199 -20.08 4.33 11.22
N THR A 200 -20.09 3.24 10.46
CA THR A 200 -20.06 3.26 8.99
C THR A 200 -21.07 2.25 8.45
N ASN A 201 -22.02 2.73 7.66
CA ASN A 201 -23.07 1.90 7.08
C ASN A 201 -23.06 2.06 5.56
N LYS A 202 -23.00 0.94 4.85
CA LYS A 202 -23.22 0.89 3.39
C LYS A 202 -24.71 0.72 3.16
N ILE A 203 -25.34 1.68 2.51
CA ILE A 203 -26.78 1.70 2.29
C ILE A 203 -27.11 1.73 0.80
N THR A 204 -28.21 1.09 0.44
CA THR A 204 -28.82 1.21 -0.89
C THR A 204 -30.01 2.14 -0.78
N ARG A 205 -29.98 3.26 -1.50
CA ARG A 205 -31.01 4.30 -1.50
C ARG A 205 -32.26 3.86 -2.24
N LEU A 206 -33.33 4.66 -2.17
CA LEU A 206 -34.62 4.38 -2.85
C LEU A 206 -34.46 4.36 -4.37
N ASP A 207 -33.56 5.16 -4.92
CA ASP A 207 -33.21 5.20 -6.34
C ASP A 207 -32.28 4.07 -6.80
N GLY A 208 -31.92 3.15 -5.88
CA GLY A 208 -30.97 2.06 -6.12
C GLY A 208 -29.51 2.45 -6.03
N SER A 209 -29.17 3.73 -5.85
CA SER A 209 -27.80 4.18 -5.65
C SER A 209 -27.20 3.64 -4.34
N LYS A 210 -25.90 3.42 -4.31
CA LYS A 210 -25.18 2.96 -3.12
C LYS A 210 -24.42 4.13 -2.51
N SER A 211 -24.57 4.33 -1.22
CA SER A 211 -23.84 5.34 -0.47
C SER A 211 -23.31 4.78 0.85
N THR A 212 -22.35 5.49 1.44
CA THR A 212 -21.83 5.16 2.77
C THR A 212 -22.19 6.29 3.72
N ASN A 213 -23.01 5.97 4.72
CA ASN A 213 -23.30 6.87 5.81
C ASN A 213 -22.26 6.69 6.92
N ARG A 214 -21.79 7.80 7.47
CA ARG A 214 -20.95 7.83 8.65
C ARG A 214 -21.70 8.43 9.80
N ALA A 215 -21.50 7.86 10.97
CA ALA A 215 -22.13 8.33 12.17
C ALA A 215 -21.10 8.66 13.25
N ARG A 216 -21.49 9.56 14.13
CA ARG A 216 -20.74 9.86 15.35
C ARG A 216 -21.64 9.60 16.56
N ILE A 217 -21.09 8.92 17.57
CA ILE A 217 -21.78 8.70 18.83
C ILE A 217 -21.30 9.71 19.85
N THR A 218 -22.27 10.34 20.51
CA THR A 218 -22.07 11.26 21.63
C THR A 218 -23.03 10.95 22.74
N ASN A 219 -22.88 11.58 23.92
CA ASN A 219 -23.78 11.50 25.06
C ASN A 219 -24.06 10.06 25.54
N LEU A 220 -23.07 9.14 25.38
CA LEU A 220 -23.23 7.76 25.83
C LEU A 220 -23.32 7.70 27.34
N SER A 221 -24.36 7.03 27.82
CA SER A 221 -24.52 6.64 29.24
C SER A 221 -25.12 5.25 29.34
N VAL A 222 -24.69 4.49 30.35
CA VAL A 222 -25.18 3.14 30.64
C VAL A 222 -25.42 3.04 32.13
N ASN A 223 -26.51 2.38 32.54
CA ASN A 223 -26.87 2.17 33.96
C ASN A 223 -25.95 1.20 34.72
N SER A 224 -24.92 0.67 34.05
CA SER A 224 -23.95 -0.30 34.59
C SER A 224 -22.54 0.12 34.27
N LYS A 225 -21.54 -0.49 34.89
CA LYS A 225 -20.13 -0.28 34.55
C LYS A 225 -19.88 -0.68 33.09
N TYR A 226 -19.16 0.15 32.36
CA TYR A 226 -18.88 -0.12 30.95
C TYR A 226 -17.49 0.38 30.51
N LYS A 227 -17.00 -0.18 29.40
CA LYS A 227 -15.82 0.28 28.64
C LYS A 227 -16.22 0.48 27.19
N VAL A 228 -15.52 1.39 26.52
CA VAL A 228 -15.73 1.69 25.09
C VAL A 228 -14.47 1.38 24.32
N SER A 229 -14.63 0.75 23.17
CA SER A 229 -13.60 0.59 22.14
C SER A 229 -14.17 0.87 20.75
N ARG A 230 -13.29 1.09 19.77
CA ARG A 230 -13.67 1.12 18.36
C ARG A 230 -13.02 -0.08 17.68
N GLU A 231 -13.84 -0.94 17.11
CA GLU A 231 -13.40 -2.18 16.47
C GLU A 231 -14.15 -2.35 15.14
N ASN A 232 -13.41 -2.59 14.06
CA ASN A 232 -13.98 -2.89 12.72
C ASN A 232 -15.05 -1.89 12.24
N GLY A 233 -14.82 -0.58 12.47
CA GLY A 233 -15.80 0.47 12.10
C GLY A 233 -17.02 0.58 13.02
N ASN A 234 -17.06 -0.17 14.12
CA ASN A 234 -18.12 -0.15 15.12
C ASN A 234 -17.66 0.54 16.40
N TYR A 235 -18.63 1.16 17.10
CA TYR A 235 -18.50 1.65 18.46
C TYR A 235 -18.96 0.54 19.40
N LYS A 236 -18.02 -0.12 20.07
CA LYS A 236 -18.29 -1.25 20.97
C LYS A 236 -18.35 -0.79 22.41
N VAL A 237 -19.49 -1.01 23.05
CA VAL A 237 -19.75 -0.74 24.47
C VAL A 237 -19.79 -2.07 25.20
N GLN A 238 -18.76 -2.40 25.95
CA GLN A 238 -18.69 -3.60 26.79
C GLN A 238 -19.25 -3.26 28.17
N ILE A 239 -20.37 -3.89 28.53
CA ILE A 239 -21.16 -3.57 29.75
C ILE A 239 -21.03 -4.74 30.71
N GLY A 240 -20.57 -4.47 31.94
CA GLY A 240 -20.43 -5.45 33.00
C GLY A 240 -19.10 -5.29 33.78
N ASP A 241 -18.79 -6.27 34.60
CA ASP A 241 -17.57 -6.29 35.43
C ASP A 241 -16.83 -7.61 35.27
N ALA A 242 -15.58 -7.55 34.81
CA ALA A 242 -14.73 -8.73 34.60
C ALA A 242 -14.49 -9.58 35.86
N ASN A 243 -14.71 -9.00 37.04
CA ASN A 243 -14.52 -9.68 38.32
C ASN A 243 -15.83 -10.26 38.89
N LYS A 244 -16.95 -10.12 38.15
CA LYS A 244 -18.27 -10.60 38.59
C LYS A 244 -18.94 -11.39 37.48
N THR A 245 -19.46 -12.54 37.81
CA THR A 245 -20.33 -13.31 36.90
C THR A 245 -21.78 -13.09 37.25
N LEU A 246 -22.62 -13.05 36.22
CA LEU A 246 -24.07 -12.83 36.30
C LEU A 246 -24.78 -14.08 35.76
N ILE A 247 -25.86 -14.42 36.41
CA ILE A 247 -26.81 -15.48 36.01
C ILE A 247 -28.24 -14.94 36.18
N GLY A 248 -29.21 -15.45 35.41
CA GLY A 248 -30.59 -15.00 35.44
C GLY A 248 -30.80 -13.63 34.80
N GLU A 249 -31.87 -12.95 35.20
CA GLU A 249 -32.29 -11.69 34.58
C GLU A 249 -31.40 -10.50 34.95
N GLN A 250 -31.04 -9.72 33.94
CA GLN A 250 -30.26 -8.49 34.07
C GLN A 250 -30.85 -7.40 33.17
N ASN A 251 -30.94 -6.19 33.70
CA ASN A 251 -31.53 -5.04 33.01
C ASN A 251 -30.48 -4.00 32.66
N TYR A 252 -30.37 -3.68 31.37
CA TYR A 252 -29.46 -2.69 30.83
C TYR A 252 -30.24 -1.52 30.21
N VAL A 253 -29.81 -0.31 30.51
CA VAL A 253 -30.31 0.91 29.87
C VAL A 253 -29.13 1.62 29.22
N ILE A 254 -29.17 1.71 27.92
CA ILE A 254 -28.10 2.32 27.09
C ILE A 254 -28.71 3.57 26.43
N LYS A 255 -28.10 4.73 26.65
CA LYS A 255 -28.52 6.00 26.02
C LYS A 255 -27.38 6.57 25.23
N TYR A 256 -27.64 7.03 24.02
CA TYR A 256 -26.66 7.69 23.18
C TYR A 256 -27.32 8.57 22.12
N THR A 257 -26.55 9.53 21.60
CA THR A 257 -26.96 10.32 20.44
C THR A 257 -26.15 9.80 19.22
N TYR A 258 -26.91 9.33 18.23
CA TYR A 258 -26.35 8.84 16.94
C TYR A 258 -26.50 9.95 15.92
N ASN A 259 -25.40 10.56 15.49
CA ASN A 259 -25.36 11.68 14.56
C ASN A 259 -24.95 11.22 13.18
N LEU A 260 -25.82 11.37 12.18
CA LEU A 260 -25.56 11.04 10.77
C LEU A 260 -25.02 12.23 9.96
N GLY A 261 -25.09 13.44 10.52
CA GLY A 261 -24.68 14.65 9.83
C GLY A 261 -25.58 15.01 8.66
N LYS A 262 -25.05 15.84 7.76
CA LYS A 262 -25.79 16.30 6.58
C LYS A 262 -26.05 15.15 5.63
N ASP A 263 -27.27 15.02 5.15
CA ASP A 263 -27.63 14.09 4.08
C ASP A 263 -26.94 14.50 2.75
N LYS A 264 -26.57 13.51 1.94
CA LYS A 264 -25.92 13.70 0.63
C LYS A 264 -26.87 13.46 -0.54
N ILE A 265 -28.14 13.15 -0.26
CA ILE A 265 -29.18 12.99 -1.28
C ILE A 265 -29.62 14.39 -1.70
N LYS A 266 -29.99 14.57 -2.97
CA LYS A 266 -30.32 15.89 -3.52
C LYS A 266 -31.83 16.14 -3.60
N ASP A 267 -32.61 15.10 -3.77
CA ASP A 267 -34.01 15.21 -4.17
C ASP A 267 -34.98 14.86 -3.04
N TYR A 268 -34.49 14.25 -1.96
CA TYR A 268 -35.27 13.86 -0.79
C TYR A 268 -34.36 13.59 0.39
N ASP A 269 -34.90 13.67 1.60
CA ASP A 269 -34.30 13.13 2.82
C ASP A 269 -34.90 11.75 3.13
N GLU A 270 -34.27 10.94 3.95
CA GLU A 270 -34.84 9.67 4.39
C GLU A 270 -34.51 9.33 5.85
N LEU A 271 -35.48 8.79 6.53
CA LEU A 271 -35.27 8.01 7.75
C LEU A 271 -35.01 6.57 7.31
N TYR A 272 -33.79 6.09 7.38
CA TYR A 272 -33.45 4.69 7.14
C TYR A 272 -32.56 4.17 8.26
N TYR A 273 -33.20 3.49 9.21
CA TYR A 273 -32.60 3.15 10.50
C TYR A 273 -32.92 1.71 10.91
N ASN A 274 -31.90 0.96 11.36
CA ASN A 274 -32.11 -0.34 11.97
C ASN A 274 -32.45 -0.14 13.46
N ILE A 275 -33.72 -0.32 13.83
CA ILE A 275 -34.20 -0.26 15.21
C ILE A 275 -33.45 -1.32 16.04
N ILE A 276 -33.35 -2.53 15.48
CA ILE A 276 -32.45 -3.60 15.95
C ILE A 276 -31.59 -4.04 14.78
N GLY A 277 -30.28 -4.09 14.97
CA GLY A 277 -29.39 -4.51 13.93
C GLY A 277 -29.14 -6.01 13.88
N ASN A 278 -28.54 -6.44 12.78
CA ASN A 278 -28.34 -7.85 12.43
C ASN A 278 -27.08 -8.52 13.02
N GLU A 279 -26.41 -7.91 13.99
CA GLU A 279 -25.20 -8.47 14.59
C GLU A 279 -25.42 -9.05 16.01
N TRP A 280 -26.65 -9.24 16.44
CA TRP A 280 -26.95 -9.90 17.70
C TRP A 280 -26.72 -11.43 17.55
N ASP A 281 -25.96 -11.99 18.47
CA ASP A 281 -25.61 -13.42 18.47
C ASP A 281 -26.63 -14.32 19.21
N THR A 282 -27.76 -13.77 19.60
CA THR A 282 -28.81 -14.43 20.37
C THR A 282 -30.22 -14.09 19.84
N ALA A 283 -31.25 -14.78 20.36
CA ALA A 283 -32.63 -14.47 20.07
C ALA A 283 -33.14 -13.31 20.94
N ILE A 284 -34.05 -12.53 20.37
CA ILE A 284 -34.66 -11.33 21.01
C ILE A 284 -36.17 -11.46 20.99
N GLY A 285 -36.77 -11.47 22.19
CA GLY A 285 -38.21 -11.49 22.38
C GLY A 285 -38.79 -10.14 22.76
N ASN A 286 -40.11 -10.03 22.79
CA ASN A 286 -40.89 -8.88 23.33
C ASN A 286 -40.32 -7.51 22.88
N ILE A 287 -40.14 -7.33 21.57
CA ILE A 287 -39.59 -6.09 21.02
C ILE A 287 -40.65 -5.04 20.88
N THR A 288 -40.43 -3.86 21.49
CA THR A 288 -41.23 -2.66 21.32
C THR A 288 -40.36 -1.49 20.87
N PHE A 289 -40.97 -0.56 20.13
CA PHE A 289 -40.26 0.63 19.71
C PHE A 289 -41.14 1.85 19.65
N THR A 290 -40.54 3.01 19.90
CA THR A 290 -41.15 4.32 19.74
C THR A 290 -40.21 5.21 18.95
N ILE A 291 -40.70 5.82 17.86
CA ILE A 291 -39.91 6.76 17.05
C ILE A 291 -40.69 8.08 17.04
N THR A 292 -40.06 9.12 17.55
CA THR A 292 -40.62 10.48 17.55
C THR A 292 -39.95 11.29 16.47
N MET A 293 -40.70 11.72 15.47
CA MET A 293 -40.24 12.56 14.37
C MET A 293 -40.26 14.04 14.75
N PRO A 294 -39.31 14.86 14.24
CA PRO A 294 -39.23 16.30 14.61
C PRO A 294 -40.32 17.15 13.97
N LYS A 295 -40.88 16.70 12.85
CA LYS A 295 -41.91 17.41 12.06
C LYS A 295 -42.89 16.42 11.46
N ASP A 296 -43.97 16.93 10.89
CA ASP A 296 -44.91 16.13 10.12
C ASP A 296 -44.23 15.43 8.95
N PHE A 297 -44.68 14.23 8.65
CA PHE A 297 -44.18 13.39 7.55
C PHE A 297 -45.34 12.60 6.93
N ASP A 298 -45.14 12.17 5.69
CA ASP A 298 -46.11 11.34 4.98
C ASP A 298 -46.04 9.89 5.46
N SER A 299 -46.96 9.47 6.27
CA SER A 299 -47.03 8.11 6.80
C SER A 299 -47.29 7.03 5.73
N SER A 300 -47.78 7.40 4.54
CA SER A 300 -47.91 6.46 3.42
C SER A 300 -46.58 6.00 2.85
N LYS A 301 -45.50 6.76 3.07
CA LYS A 301 -44.13 6.45 2.71
C LYS A 301 -43.34 5.71 3.78
N LEU A 302 -43.97 5.40 4.90
CA LEU A 302 -43.36 4.67 6.01
C LEU A 302 -43.45 3.16 5.75
N GLY A 303 -42.30 2.50 5.82
CA GLY A 303 -42.17 1.05 5.68
C GLY A 303 -41.30 0.43 6.76
N PHE A 304 -41.54 -0.83 7.04
CA PHE A 304 -40.74 -1.65 7.94
C PHE A 304 -40.31 -2.94 7.26
N SER A 305 -39.21 -3.50 7.70
CA SER A 305 -38.76 -4.84 7.31
C SER A 305 -38.06 -5.54 8.46
N SER A 306 -38.16 -6.86 8.51
CA SER A 306 -37.51 -7.69 9.52
C SER A 306 -36.93 -8.96 8.95
N GLY A 307 -36.02 -9.60 9.69
CA GLY A 307 -35.38 -10.85 9.32
C GLY A 307 -33.92 -10.70 8.91
N SER A 308 -33.43 -11.67 8.16
CA SER A 308 -32.04 -11.69 7.66
C SER A 308 -31.78 -10.52 6.73
N THR A 309 -30.50 -10.18 6.59
CA THR A 309 -30.06 -9.09 5.68
C THR A 309 -30.66 -9.24 4.29
N GLY A 310 -31.31 -8.18 3.80
CA GLY A 310 -32.01 -8.16 2.50
C GLY A 310 -33.45 -8.64 2.53
N SER A 311 -33.99 -9.08 3.67
CA SER A 311 -35.40 -9.41 3.82
C SER A 311 -36.27 -8.15 3.74
N THR A 312 -37.44 -8.29 3.09
CA THR A 312 -38.50 -7.27 3.02
C THR A 312 -39.76 -7.69 3.79
N ASP A 313 -39.66 -8.74 4.59
CA ASP A 313 -40.80 -9.25 5.35
C ASP A 313 -41.20 -8.26 6.47
N ASN A 314 -42.48 -7.90 6.49
CA ASN A 314 -43.06 -7.02 7.49
C ASN A 314 -44.24 -7.68 8.22
N SER A 315 -44.51 -8.95 8.00
CA SER A 315 -45.71 -9.67 8.50
C SER A 315 -45.82 -9.69 10.02
N ASN A 316 -44.71 -9.66 10.73
CA ASN A 316 -44.66 -9.67 12.19
C ASN A 316 -44.57 -8.28 12.85
N ILE A 317 -44.72 -7.19 12.08
CA ILE A 317 -44.57 -5.85 12.57
C ILE A 317 -45.96 -5.21 12.66
N LYS A 318 -46.36 -4.80 13.89
CA LYS A 318 -47.55 -4.02 14.12
C LYS A 318 -47.17 -2.65 14.63
N TYR A 319 -47.66 -1.62 13.98
CA TYR A 319 -47.36 -0.23 14.36
C TYR A 319 -48.59 0.69 14.23
N ASN A 320 -48.53 1.82 14.92
CA ASN A 320 -49.48 2.90 14.82
C ASN A 320 -48.74 4.23 14.71
N VAL A 321 -49.30 5.16 13.95
CA VAL A 321 -48.78 6.51 13.81
C VAL A 321 -49.80 7.46 14.35
N SER A 322 -49.44 8.26 15.36
CA SER A 322 -50.27 9.28 15.95
C SER A 322 -49.48 10.55 16.14
N ASN A 323 -49.91 11.63 15.48
CA ASN A 323 -49.11 12.85 15.34
C ASN A 323 -47.71 12.48 14.83
N ASN A 324 -46.66 13.03 15.23
CA ASN A 324 -45.33 12.69 14.77
C ASN A 324 -44.67 11.50 15.52
N VAL A 325 -45.47 10.65 16.16
CA VAL A 325 -44.98 9.51 16.94
C VAL A 325 -45.42 8.20 16.31
N ILE A 326 -44.44 7.36 16.03
CA ILE A 326 -44.59 5.99 15.51
C ILE A 326 -44.37 5.05 16.71
N THR A 327 -45.36 4.28 17.08
CA THR A 327 -45.22 3.21 18.11
C THR A 327 -45.41 1.87 17.46
N GLY A 328 -44.64 0.89 17.87
CA GLY A 328 -44.78 -0.43 17.28
C GLY A 328 -44.21 -1.56 18.11
N LYS A 329 -44.55 -2.77 17.69
CA LYS A 329 -44.05 -4.00 18.29
C LYS A 329 -43.79 -5.06 17.24
N TYR A 330 -42.79 -5.87 17.49
CA TYR A 330 -42.55 -7.09 16.74
C TYR A 330 -43.30 -8.26 17.42
N THR A 331 -44.17 -8.93 16.70
CA THR A 331 -45.07 -9.92 17.26
C THR A 331 -44.54 -11.34 17.32
N SER A 332 -43.29 -11.52 16.88
CA SER A 332 -42.58 -12.80 16.89
C SER A 332 -41.29 -12.65 17.68
N ILE A 333 -40.42 -13.64 17.60
CA ILE A 333 -39.06 -13.62 18.10
C ILE A 333 -38.11 -13.24 16.93
N LEU A 334 -37.24 -12.27 17.15
CA LEU A 334 -36.19 -11.94 16.22
C LEU A 334 -34.99 -12.89 16.45
N GLY A 335 -34.62 -13.64 15.46
CA GLY A 335 -33.56 -14.65 15.55
C GLY A 335 -32.17 -14.03 15.57
N LYS A 336 -31.18 -14.90 15.82
CA LYS A 336 -29.77 -14.53 15.71
C LYS A 336 -29.46 -13.98 14.31
N ASN A 337 -28.74 -12.87 14.24
CA ASN A 337 -28.35 -12.19 12.99
C ASN A 337 -29.52 -11.66 12.15
N GLU A 338 -30.67 -11.46 12.76
CA GLU A 338 -31.81 -10.80 12.13
C GLU A 338 -31.94 -9.34 12.58
N ALA A 339 -32.50 -8.50 11.72
CA ALA A 339 -32.69 -7.08 11.94
C ALA A 339 -34.16 -6.69 11.96
N LEU A 340 -34.47 -5.57 12.63
CA LEU A 340 -35.73 -4.83 12.52
C LEU A 340 -35.40 -3.42 12.03
N THR A 341 -35.91 -3.06 10.85
CA THR A 341 -35.54 -1.82 10.15
C THR A 341 -36.76 -0.97 9.84
N VAL A 342 -36.63 0.34 10.00
CA VAL A 342 -37.60 1.35 9.57
C VAL A 342 -37.04 2.11 8.39
N ARG A 343 -37.90 2.44 7.42
CA ARG A 343 -37.60 3.35 6.32
C ARG A 343 -38.78 4.28 6.02
N CYS A 344 -38.51 5.56 5.83
CA CYS A 344 -39.47 6.55 5.41
C CYS A 344 -38.78 7.57 4.48
N GLU A 345 -39.35 7.79 3.30
CA GLU A 345 -38.98 8.90 2.43
C GLU A 345 -39.53 10.20 3.04
N LEU A 346 -38.69 11.21 3.09
CA LEU A 346 -38.98 12.51 3.68
C LEU A 346 -38.77 13.61 2.64
N PRO A 347 -39.44 14.75 2.74
CA PRO A 347 -39.22 15.89 1.82
C PRO A 347 -37.79 16.38 1.89
N ASP A 348 -37.24 16.87 0.76
CA ASP A 348 -35.94 17.54 0.74
C ASP A 348 -35.87 18.69 1.76
N GLY A 349 -34.76 18.79 2.48
CA GLY A 349 -34.56 19.75 3.58
C GLY A 349 -35.30 19.40 4.86
N TYR A 350 -35.77 18.19 5.05
CA TYR A 350 -36.37 17.74 6.30
C TYR A 350 -35.39 17.89 7.45
N PHE A 351 -34.12 17.58 7.22
CA PHE A 351 -33.03 17.75 8.17
C PHE A 351 -32.23 19.05 7.93
N SER A 352 -32.95 20.19 7.81
CA SER A 352 -32.40 21.49 7.45
C SER A 352 -31.32 22.03 8.41
N LYS A 353 -31.24 21.54 9.65
CA LYS A 353 -30.26 21.94 10.67
C LYS A 353 -29.01 21.02 10.67
N ALA A 354 -28.98 19.98 9.84
CA ALA A 354 -27.89 19.04 9.78
C ALA A 354 -26.57 19.72 9.31
N LYS A 355 -25.46 19.38 9.95
CA LYS A 355 -24.13 19.87 9.65
C LYS A 355 -23.22 18.72 9.25
N ASP A 356 -22.23 19.00 8.42
CA ASP A 356 -21.21 18.02 8.09
C ASP A 356 -20.47 17.58 9.36
N ILE A 357 -20.25 16.28 9.47
CA ILE A 357 -19.43 15.71 10.54
C ILE A 357 -17.97 15.83 10.12
N ILE A 358 -17.25 16.81 10.71
CA ILE A 358 -15.82 16.97 10.50
C ILE A 358 -15.10 16.25 11.63
N GLU A 359 -14.35 15.21 11.29
CA GLU A 359 -13.51 14.50 12.24
C GLU A 359 -12.33 15.40 12.69
N PRO A 360 -12.04 15.49 14.00
CA PRO A 360 -10.93 16.32 14.50
C PRO A 360 -9.58 16.00 13.87
N VAL A 361 -9.39 14.76 13.44
CA VAL A 361 -8.16 14.30 12.77
C VAL A 361 -7.90 15.04 11.45
N LEU A 362 -8.97 15.48 10.73
CA LEU A 362 -8.84 16.25 9.50
C LEU A 362 -8.11 17.58 9.70
N TYR A 363 -8.31 18.24 10.84
CA TYR A 363 -7.56 19.46 11.16
C TYR A 363 -6.07 19.17 11.34
N ILE A 364 -5.72 18.04 11.97
CA ILE A 364 -4.35 17.60 12.18
C ILE A 364 -3.72 17.25 10.83
N GLU A 365 -4.42 16.50 10.00
CA GLU A 365 -3.99 16.12 8.64
C GLU A 365 -3.80 17.32 7.70
N PHE A 366 -4.53 18.41 7.94
CA PHE A 366 -4.41 19.65 7.17
C PHE A 366 -3.27 20.54 7.70
N ILE A 367 -3.21 20.80 9.01
CA ILE A 367 -2.31 21.78 9.62
C ILE A 367 -0.87 21.28 9.63
N ILE A 368 -0.62 20.01 10.00
CA ILE A 368 0.74 19.48 10.15
C ILE A 368 1.52 19.45 8.83
N PRO A 369 0.97 18.99 7.69
CA PRO A 369 1.67 19.06 6.41
C PRO A 369 2.05 20.47 5.99
N LEU A 370 1.17 21.45 6.20
CA LEU A 370 1.44 22.86 5.91
C LEU A 370 2.57 23.40 6.80
N LEU A 371 2.55 23.08 8.09
CA LEU A 371 3.60 23.45 9.02
C LEU A 371 4.95 22.85 8.62
N PHE A 372 4.98 21.58 8.22
CA PHE A 372 6.19 20.91 7.77
C PHE A 372 6.72 21.50 6.46
N LEU A 373 5.84 21.90 5.54
CA LEU A 373 6.23 22.61 4.34
C LEU A 373 6.88 23.96 4.67
N LEU A 374 6.27 24.73 5.58
CA LEU A 374 6.82 26.02 6.04
C LEU A 374 8.17 25.85 6.73
N ILE A 375 8.33 24.84 7.59
CA ILE A 375 9.60 24.50 8.22
C ILE A 375 10.64 24.13 7.16
N SER A 376 10.28 23.32 6.18
CA SER A 376 11.18 22.91 5.08
C SER A 376 11.62 24.09 4.25
N PHE A 377 10.71 25.02 3.94
CA PHE A 377 11.00 26.26 3.25
C PHE A 377 11.94 27.17 4.07
N TYR A 378 11.69 27.32 5.38
CA TYR A 378 12.57 28.05 6.29
C TYR A 378 13.98 27.42 6.32
N LEU A 379 14.07 26.10 6.41
CA LEU A 379 15.36 25.41 6.41
C LEU A 379 16.11 25.62 5.09
N TRP A 380 15.42 25.59 3.96
CA TRP A 380 16.01 25.92 2.67
C TRP A 380 16.48 27.36 2.61
N CYS A 381 15.69 28.33 3.02
CA CYS A 381 16.08 29.74 3.04
C CYS A 381 17.33 30.01 3.90
N LYS A 382 17.42 29.36 5.07
CA LYS A 382 18.50 29.55 6.02
C LYS A 382 19.76 28.77 5.71
N PHE A 383 19.62 27.52 5.23
CA PHE A 383 20.74 26.57 5.08
C PHE A 383 20.97 26.11 3.65
N GLY A 384 20.06 26.40 2.71
CA GLY A 384 20.11 25.90 1.35
C GLY A 384 20.28 26.95 0.26
N LYS A 385 20.13 28.25 0.59
CA LYS A 385 20.28 29.29 -0.43
C LYS A 385 21.78 29.55 -0.69
N ASP A 386 22.20 29.24 -1.94
CA ASP A 386 23.57 29.51 -2.38
C ASP A 386 23.87 30.99 -2.42
N ASP A 387 25.12 31.33 -2.08
CA ASP A 387 25.66 32.66 -2.34
C ASP A 387 25.89 32.84 -3.84
N LYS A 388 25.94 34.11 -4.31
CA LYS A 388 26.15 34.39 -5.73
C LYS A 388 27.53 33.89 -6.16
N VAL A 389 27.58 33.05 -7.20
CA VAL A 389 28.81 32.58 -7.83
C VAL A 389 29.38 33.72 -8.68
N ILE A 390 30.62 34.10 -8.44
CA ILE A 390 31.34 35.08 -9.24
C ILE A 390 32.18 34.32 -10.25
N GLU A 391 31.90 34.52 -11.54
CA GLU A 391 32.66 33.91 -12.63
C GLU A 391 33.87 34.78 -12.96
N THR A 392 35.06 34.18 -12.96
CA THR A 392 36.34 34.84 -13.32
C THR A 392 36.74 34.41 -14.73
N VAL A 393 37.54 35.21 -15.43
CA VAL A 393 38.04 34.82 -16.76
C VAL A 393 39.24 33.91 -16.58
N GLU A 394 39.08 32.65 -16.98
CA GLU A 394 40.11 31.61 -16.83
C GLU A 394 40.43 30.99 -18.21
N PHE A 395 41.71 30.95 -18.56
CA PHE A 395 42.17 30.30 -19.82
C PHE A 395 42.58 28.85 -19.63
N TYR A 396 42.85 28.46 -18.41
CA TYR A 396 43.27 27.12 -17.99
C TYR A 396 42.31 26.56 -16.93
N PRO A 397 42.27 25.26 -16.75
CA PRO A 397 41.52 24.65 -15.63
C PRO A 397 42.12 25.13 -14.29
N PRO A 398 41.41 25.08 -13.19
CA PRO A 398 41.93 25.39 -11.87
C PRO A 398 43.15 24.53 -11.54
N ASP A 399 44.25 25.20 -11.07
CA ASP A 399 45.50 24.58 -10.76
C ASP A 399 45.38 23.40 -9.78
N GLY A 400 46.16 22.34 -10.01
CA GLY A 400 46.25 21.18 -9.12
C GLY A 400 45.12 20.20 -9.25
N PHE A 401 44.17 20.37 -10.21
CA PHE A 401 43.07 19.43 -10.45
C PHE A 401 43.15 18.77 -11.84
N ASN A 402 43.00 17.47 -11.87
CA ASN A 402 42.85 16.75 -13.14
C ASN A 402 41.40 16.85 -13.65
N SER A 403 41.11 16.28 -14.82
CA SER A 403 39.78 16.36 -15.44
C SER A 403 38.69 15.69 -14.63
N LEU A 404 38.97 14.56 -13.94
CA LEU A 404 38.03 13.88 -13.03
C LEU A 404 37.63 14.81 -11.87
N GLU A 405 38.59 15.44 -11.24
CA GLU A 405 38.37 16.32 -10.09
C GLU A 405 37.63 17.58 -10.49
N VAL A 406 37.95 18.17 -11.65
CA VAL A 406 37.20 19.32 -12.20
C VAL A 406 35.75 18.91 -12.49
N GLY A 407 35.50 17.73 -13.02
CA GLY A 407 34.14 17.19 -13.22
C GLY A 407 33.37 17.11 -11.92
N PHE A 408 33.97 16.57 -10.86
CA PHE A 408 33.37 16.49 -9.51
C PHE A 408 33.11 17.88 -8.91
N LEU A 409 34.08 18.79 -8.96
CA LEU A 409 33.95 20.15 -8.41
C LEU A 409 32.84 20.96 -9.13
N TYR A 410 32.72 20.77 -10.45
CA TYR A 410 31.68 21.41 -11.26
C TYR A 410 30.27 20.89 -10.94
N LYS A 411 30.08 19.57 -10.91
CA LYS A 411 28.78 18.91 -10.75
C LYS A 411 28.41 18.65 -9.30
N GLY A 412 29.40 18.43 -8.44
CA GLY A 412 29.23 17.99 -7.04
C GLY A 412 29.01 16.49 -6.87
N TYR A 413 29.23 15.73 -7.93
CA TYR A 413 29.21 14.26 -7.97
C TYR A 413 30.06 13.80 -9.16
N THR A 414 30.51 12.54 -9.12
CA THR A 414 31.31 11.93 -10.19
C THR A 414 30.43 11.02 -11.05
N ASP A 415 30.51 11.13 -12.36
CA ASP A 415 29.90 10.19 -13.31
C ASP A 415 30.95 9.42 -14.11
N ASN A 416 30.48 8.49 -14.95
CA ASN A 416 31.38 7.64 -15.75
C ASN A 416 32.25 8.45 -16.69
N LYS A 417 31.74 9.55 -17.26
CA LYS A 417 32.49 10.44 -18.15
C LYS A 417 33.68 11.08 -17.46
N ASP A 418 33.50 11.48 -16.20
CA ASP A 418 34.58 12.09 -15.44
C ASP A 418 35.74 11.12 -15.25
N ILE A 419 35.44 9.88 -14.85
CA ILE A 419 36.47 8.86 -14.67
C ILE A 419 37.11 8.48 -16.01
N THR A 420 36.30 8.30 -17.06
CA THR A 420 36.81 7.95 -18.40
C THR A 420 37.68 9.06 -19.00
N SER A 421 37.47 10.33 -18.62
CA SER A 421 38.28 11.46 -19.08
C SER A 421 39.77 11.33 -18.72
N LEU A 422 40.06 10.58 -17.64
CA LEU A 422 41.45 10.25 -17.27
C LEU A 422 42.20 9.48 -18.38
N LEU A 423 41.48 8.80 -19.27
CA LEU A 423 42.12 8.13 -20.43
C LEU A 423 42.84 9.13 -21.30
N ILE A 424 42.21 10.23 -21.70
CA ILE A 424 42.83 11.27 -22.50
C ILE A 424 43.84 12.07 -21.65
N TYR A 425 43.50 12.36 -20.40
CA TYR A 425 44.37 13.11 -19.49
C TYR A 425 45.71 12.40 -19.29
N LEU A 426 45.71 11.10 -18.99
CA LEU A 426 46.92 10.32 -18.77
C LEU A 426 47.67 10.00 -20.07
N ALA A 427 46.95 9.93 -21.19
CA ALA A 427 47.63 9.85 -22.53
C ALA A 427 48.39 11.13 -22.80
N ASN A 428 47.80 12.29 -22.57
CA ASN A 428 48.48 13.58 -22.78
C ASN A 428 49.66 13.80 -21.81
N LYS A 429 49.58 13.22 -20.59
CA LYS A 429 50.71 13.17 -19.64
C LYS A 429 51.78 12.16 -19.99
N GLY A 430 51.61 11.40 -21.07
CA GLY A 430 52.61 10.43 -21.60
C GLY A 430 52.70 9.10 -20.88
N TYR A 431 51.68 8.73 -20.05
CA TYR A 431 51.65 7.44 -19.39
C TYR A 431 51.16 6.31 -20.30
N ILE A 432 50.27 6.64 -21.25
CA ILE A 432 49.65 5.67 -22.14
C ILE A 432 49.60 6.19 -23.58
N LYS A 433 49.57 5.24 -24.53
CA LYS A 433 49.35 5.49 -25.97
C LYS A 433 48.03 4.85 -26.38
N ILE A 434 47.24 5.56 -27.16
CA ILE A 434 45.95 5.10 -27.66
C ILE A 434 46.07 4.87 -29.16
N THR A 435 45.83 3.64 -29.61
CA THR A 435 45.94 3.23 -31.01
C THR A 435 44.58 2.80 -31.54
N GLU A 436 44.23 3.30 -32.73
CA GLU A 436 43.02 2.85 -33.42
C GLU A 436 43.18 1.39 -33.84
N SER A 437 42.21 0.56 -33.51
CA SER A 437 42.15 -0.82 -33.95
C SER A 437 40.78 -1.16 -34.53
N GLN A 438 40.73 -2.19 -35.36
CA GLN A 438 39.49 -2.67 -35.97
C GLN A 438 39.23 -4.09 -35.54
N ARG A 439 38.05 -4.35 -35.00
CA ARG A 439 37.56 -5.69 -34.70
C ARG A 439 36.67 -6.17 -35.83
N LYS A 440 37.08 -7.28 -36.47
CA LYS A 440 36.25 -7.98 -37.45
C LYS A 440 35.29 -8.92 -36.72
N SER A 441 34.00 -8.72 -36.88
CA SER A 441 32.99 -9.73 -36.59
C SER A 441 32.49 -10.35 -37.88
N LEU A 442 31.85 -11.53 -37.84
CA LEU A 442 31.36 -12.24 -39.02
C LEU A 442 30.47 -11.38 -39.95
N PHE A 443 29.81 -10.34 -39.42
CA PHE A 443 28.84 -9.51 -40.15
C PHE A 443 29.08 -7.99 -40.10
N SER A 444 30.09 -7.50 -39.32
CA SER A 444 30.37 -6.06 -39.23
C SER A 444 31.78 -5.78 -38.74
N LYS A 445 32.34 -4.62 -39.18
CA LYS A 445 33.59 -4.07 -38.65
C LYS A 445 33.22 -3.07 -37.57
N TYR A 446 33.70 -3.29 -36.34
CA TYR A 446 33.55 -2.32 -35.25
C TYR A 446 34.87 -1.60 -35.05
N LYS A 447 34.82 -0.28 -34.91
CA LYS A 447 35.98 0.49 -34.45
C LYS A 447 36.27 0.10 -33.02
N ASP A 448 37.49 -0.18 -32.71
CA ASP A 448 38.00 -0.57 -31.41
C ASP A 448 39.27 0.24 -31.11
N PHE A 449 39.71 0.23 -29.86
CA PHE A 449 40.96 0.87 -29.50
C PHE A 449 41.82 -0.05 -28.65
N LYS A 450 43.14 0.21 -28.73
CA LYS A 450 44.16 -0.46 -27.94
C LYS A 450 44.90 0.59 -27.12
N ILE A 451 45.16 0.30 -25.86
CA ILE A 451 45.91 1.14 -24.93
C ILE A 451 47.23 0.43 -24.65
N THR A 452 48.33 1.12 -24.87
CA THR A 452 49.69 0.62 -24.59
C THR A 452 50.27 1.42 -23.44
N ARG A 453 50.85 0.77 -22.43
CA ARG A 453 51.55 1.40 -21.31
C ARG A 453 52.92 1.92 -21.80
N LEU A 454 53.20 3.20 -21.51
CA LEU A 454 54.47 3.82 -21.92
C LEU A 454 55.48 3.93 -20.77
N LYS A 455 55.00 4.28 -19.56
CA LYS A 455 55.85 4.39 -18.36
C LYS A 455 55.07 4.05 -17.10
N GLU A 456 55.80 3.87 -15.99
CA GLU A 456 55.19 3.75 -14.68
C GLU A 456 54.64 5.07 -14.19
N TYR A 457 53.64 5.01 -13.27
CA TYR A 457 53.10 6.22 -12.69
C TYR A 457 54.08 6.79 -11.66
N ASP A 458 54.47 8.03 -11.88
CA ASP A 458 55.43 8.80 -11.07
C ASP A 458 54.80 10.05 -10.43
N GLY A 459 53.44 10.15 -10.45
CA GLY A 459 52.69 11.22 -9.84
C GLY A 459 52.22 10.89 -8.40
N ASP A 460 51.49 11.80 -7.81
CA ASP A 460 50.99 11.73 -6.42
C ASP A 460 49.47 11.54 -6.31
N ASN A 461 48.73 11.48 -7.42
CA ASN A 461 47.29 11.35 -7.41
C ASN A 461 46.83 9.90 -7.36
N VAL A 462 46.27 9.49 -6.24
CA VAL A 462 45.82 8.10 -5.99
C VAL A 462 44.79 7.62 -7.03
N ASN A 463 43.96 8.49 -7.59
CA ASN A 463 42.93 8.07 -8.55
C ASN A 463 43.52 7.87 -9.96
N GLU A 464 44.54 8.62 -10.32
CA GLU A 464 45.32 8.41 -11.57
C GLU A 464 46.09 7.10 -11.51
N GLU A 465 46.76 6.81 -10.38
CA GLU A 465 47.40 5.55 -10.12
C GLU A 465 46.44 4.35 -10.19
N LEU A 466 45.31 4.45 -9.49
CA LEU A 466 44.26 3.42 -9.52
C LEU A 466 43.71 3.19 -10.93
N PHE A 467 43.53 4.26 -11.72
CA PHE A 467 43.07 4.15 -13.08
C PHE A 467 44.07 3.37 -13.95
N LEU A 468 45.36 3.67 -13.88
CA LEU A 468 46.43 2.95 -14.61
C LEU A 468 46.58 1.51 -14.12
N LYS A 469 46.56 1.26 -12.81
CA LYS A 469 46.55 -0.09 -12.25
C LYS A 469 45.33 -0.87 -12.74
N GLY A 470 44.15 -0.29 -12.75
CA GLY A 470 42.90 -0.91 -13.25
C GLY A 470 42.96 -1.24 -14.74
N LEU A 471 43.68 -0.47 -15.55
CA LEU A 471 43.90 -0.77 -16.99
C LEU A 471 44.81 -1.99 -17.18
N PHE A 472 45.94 -2.04 -16.48
CA PHE A 472 47.04 -2.93 -16.82
C PHE A 472 47.25 -4.12 -15.88
N LEU A 473 46.67 -4.15 -14.67
CA LEU A 473 46.72 -5.31 -13.79
C LEU A 473 45.87 -6.46 -14.30
N LYS A 474 46.36 -7.68 -14.18
CA LYS A 474 45.57 -8.89 -14.47
C LYS A 474 44.37 -8.97 -13.52
N LYS A 475 43.29 -9.58 -14.01
CA LYS A 475 41.98 -9.65 -13.28
C LYS A 475 42.09 -10.23 -11.85
N SER A 476 42.95 -11.24 -11.65
CA SER A 476 43.18 -11.83 -10.32
C SER A 476 43.76 -10.81 -9.33
N SER A 477 44.70 -10.00 -9.80
CA SER A 477 45.37 -8.98 -8.98
C SER A 477 44.49 -7.73 -8.75
N ILE A 478 43.53 -7.41 -9.64
CA ILE A 478 42.56 -6.33 -9.41
C ILE A 478 41.63 -6.66 -8.24
N ILE A 479 41.19 -7.90 -8.12
CA ILE A 479 40.31 -8.32 -7.05
C ILE A 479 41.04 -8.33 -5.69
N SER A 480 42.32 -8.74 -5.67
CA SER A 480 43.15 -8.73 -4.45
C SER A 480 43.51 -7.33 -3.99
N LEU A 481 43.68 -6.37 -4.90
CA LEU A 481 43.97 -4.96 -4.61
C LEU A 481 42.86 -4.29 -3.79
N PHE A 482 41.63 -4.80 -3.86
CA PHE A 482 40.44 -4.24 -3.17
C PHE A 482 39.95 -5.06 -1.97
N ASN A 483 40.61 -6.21 -1.70
CA ASN A 483 40.44 -6.98 -0.47
C ASN A 483 41.67 -6.73 0.41
N ASP A 484 41.48 -6.55 1.72
CA ASP A 484 42.54 -6.27 2.73
C ASP A 484 43.62 -7.39 2.87
N LYS A 485 43.78 -8.22 1.84
CA LYS A 485 44.75 -9.31 1.74
C LYS A 485 45.67 -9.14 0.51
N TYR A 486 46.11 -7.92 0.27
CA TYR A 486 46.97 -7.63 -0.86
C TYR A 486 48.44 -7.93 -0.53
N ASP A 487 49.07 -8.81 -1.33
CA ASP A 487 50.50 -9.10 -1.28
C ASP A 487 51.16 -8.42 -2.50
N SER A 488 52.04 -7.44 -2.27
CA SER A 488 52.60 -6.60 -3.30
C SER A 488 53.58 -7.35 -4.26
N ASP A 489 53.97 -8.58 -3.89
CA ASP A 489 54.98 -9.33 -4.62
C ASP A 489 54.43 -10.07 -5.87
N ASP A 490 53.14 -10.05 -6.12
CA ASP A 490 52.49 -10.79 -7.23
C ASP A 490 51.82 -9.85 -8.28
N GLU A 491 52.30 -8.61 -8.42
CA GLU A 491 51.82 -7.66 -9.43
C GLU A 491 52.31 -8.03 -10.83
N SER A 492 51.49 -8.68 -11.67
CA SER A 492 51.76 -8.85 -13.09
C SER A 492 51.01 -7.85 -13.95
N TYR A 493 51.74 -6.95 -14.58
CA TYR A 493 51.20 -5.93 -15.49
C TYR A 493 51.15 -6.43 -16.94
N LEU A 494 50.08 -6.01 -17.64
CA LEU A 494 49.96 -6.14 -19.07
C LEU A 494 50.59 -4.91 -19.75
N ASN A 495 51.30 -5.10 -20.86
CA ASN A 495 51.84 -3.97 -21.62
C ASN A 495 50.80 -3.34 -22.54
N GLU A 496 49.77 -4.10 -22.92
CA GLU A 496 48.71 -3.67 -23.83
C GLU A 496 47.34 -4.20 -23.38
N VAL A 497 46.30 -3.39 -23.55
CA VAL A 497 44.92 -3.72 -23.22
C VAL A 497 43.99 -3.21 -24.33
N ARG A 498 43.00 -3.99 -24.69
CA ARG A 498 41.95 -3.62 -25.67
C ARG A 498 40.65 -3.24 -24.94
N SER A 499 39.74 -2.56 -25.64
CA SER A 499 38.43 -2.21 -25.08
C SER A 499 37.69 -3.44 -24.58
N SER A 500 37.82 -4.60 -25.27
CA SER A 500 37.18 -5.86 -24.88
C SER A 500 37.67 -6.40 -23.53
N ASP A 501 38.92 -6.14 -23.16
CA ASP A 501 39.53 -6.66 -21.93
C ASP A 501 39.02 -5.89 -20.70
N LEU A 502 38.50 -4.67 -20.91
CA LEU A 502 37.92 -3.81 -19.89
C LEU A 502 36.48 -4.21 -19.56
N TYR A 503 35.81 -4.92 -20.48
CA TYR A 503 34.41 -5.32 -20.32
C TYR A 503 34.25 -6.29 -19.15
N ASP A 504 33.26 -6.00 -18.26
CA ASP A 504 32.98 -6.75 -17.03
C ASP A 504 34.16 -6.89 -16.03
N ASN A 505 35.17 -6.05 -16.18
CA ASN A 505 36.37 -6.02 -15.34
C ASN A 505 36.63 -4.64 -14.73
N PHE A 506 36.69 -3.60 -15.56
CA PHE A 506 37.13 -2.28 -15.11
C PHE A 506 36.16 -1.56 -14.19
N TYR A 507 34.86 -1.97 -14.15
CA TYR A 507 33.84 -1.41 -13.30
C TYR A 507 34.23 -1.41 -11.80
N ILE A 508 35.07 -2.36 -11.35
CA ILE A 508 35.57 -2.44 -9.98
C ILE A 508 36.44 -1.20 -9.68
N THR A 509 37.36 -0.90 -10.60
CA THR A 509 38.22 0.29 -10.52
C THR A 509 37.40 1.57 -10.57
N MET A 510 36.41 1.67 -11.49
CA MET A 510 35.54 2.82 -11.58
C MET A 510 34.76 3.04 -10.28
N ASN A 511 34.25 1.97 -9.67
CA ASN A 511 33.55 2.06 -8.37
C ASN A 511 34.45 2.57 -7.26
N LYS A 512 35.72 2.14 -7.23
CA LYS A 512 36.70 2.58 -6.24
C LYS A 512 37.06 4.05 -6.41
N ILE A 513 37.38 4.46 -7.64
CA ILE A 513 37.68 5.88 -7.96
C ILE A 513 36.48 6.76 -7.60
N SER A 514 35.28 6.36 -8.03
CA SER A 514 34.05 7.09 -7.68
C SER A 514 33.88 7.22 -6.16
N SER A 515 34.13 6.14 -5.40
CA SER A 515 33.99 6.17 -3.93
C SER A 515 35.08 7.04 -3.26
N ASN A 516 36.29 7.10 -3.83
CA ASN A 516 37.37 7.96 -3.34
C ASN A 516 37.04 9.44 -3.54
N ILE A 517 36.48 9.80 -4.70
CA ILE A 517 36.12 11.19 -5.01
C ILE A 517 34.81 11.59 -4.29
N ASP A 518 33.79 10.75 -4.37
CA ASP A 518 32.45 11.03 -3.83
C ASP A 518 32.34 10.80 -2.31
N ASN A 519 33.45 10.72 -1.59
CA ASN A 519 33.44 10.54 -0.15
C ASN A 519 32.86 11.76 0.60
N LYS A 520 32.49 11.57 1.86
CA LYS A 520 31.89 12.63 2.67
C LYS A 520 32.83 13.82 2.88
N GLU A 521 34.12 13.57 3.00
CA GLU A 521 35.11 14.59 3.27
C GLU A 521 35.25 15.55 2.08
N ASN A 522 35.39 15.05 0.86
CA ASN A 522 35.42 15.85 -0.34
C ASN A 522 34.11 16.60 -0.58
N LYS A 523 32.96 15.96 -0.31
CA LYS A 523 31.67 16.65 -0.39
C LYS A 523 31.53 17.80 0.61
N TYR A 524 32.12 17.69 1.80
CA TYR A 524 32.12 18.78 2.79
C TYR A 524 33.08 19.91 2.47
N LYS A 525 34.08 19.72 1.56
CA LYS A 525 34.87 20.82 1.04
C LYS A 525 34.02 21.73 0.16
N ILE A 526 33.14 21.18 -0.64
CA ILE A 526 32.32 21.93 -1.62
C ILE A 526 30.91 22.26 -1.15
N TYR A 527 30.35 21.49 -0.19
CA TYR A 527 28.99 21.71 0.36
C TYR A 527 29.01 21.86 1.87
N GLU A 528 28.14 22.73 2.37
CA GLU A 528 27.98 23.00 3.80
C GLU A 528 27.51 21.74 4.54
N LYS A 529 28.22 21.35 5.59
CA LYS A 529 27.87 20.21 6.44
C LYS A 529 26.51 20.38 7.12
N SER A 530 26.16 21.63 7.44
CA SER A 530 24.86 21.97 8.03
C SER A 530 23.68 21.60 7.13
N ALA A 531 23.79 21.75 5.81
CA ALA A 531 22.77 21.41 4.86
C ALA A 531 22.48 19.88 4.82
N PHE A 532 23.53 19.06 4.97
CA PHE A 532 23.37 17.59 4.98
C PHE A 532 22.55 17.06 6.15
N SER A 533 22.76 17.63 7.36
CA SER A 533 22.01 17.19 8.55
C SER A 533 20.52 17.54 8.42
N LYS A 534 20.15 18.62 7.74
CA LYS A 534 18.76 19.04 7.56
C LYS A 534 18.01 18.24 6.50
N LYS A 535 18.72 17.58 5.56
CA LYS A 535 18.10 16.65 4.61
C LYS A 535 17.37 15.51 5.31
N ILE A 536 18.00 14.88 6.29
CA ILE A 536 17.41 13.76 7.04
C ILE A 536 16.14 14.22 7.75
N PHE A 537 16.14 15.42 8.31
CA PHE A 537 14.98 15.98 8.99
C PHE A 537 13.80 16.22 8.03
N ILE A 538 14.06 16.77 6.83
CA ILE A 538 13.01 16.96 5.81
C ILE A 538 12.48 15.62 5.32
N ILE A 539 13.34 14.60 5.11
CA ILE A 539 12.91 13.25 4.73
C ILE A 539 11.99 12.65 5.79
N LEU A 540 12.32 12.81 7.07
CA LEU A 540 11.47 12.35 8.16
C LEU A 540 10.10 13.05 8.15
N MET A 541 10.06 14.37 7.93
CA MET A 541 8.80 15.12 7.82
C MET A 541 7.96 14.65 6.63
N ILE A 542 8.56 14.32 5.48
CA ILE A 542 7.85 13.76 4.32
C ILE A 542 7.21 12.41 4.68
N ILE A 543 7.96 11.52 5.33
CA ILE A 543 7.45 10.20 5.75
C ILE A 543 6.29 10.37 6.74
N VAL A 544 6.46 11.21 7.76
CA VAL A 544 5.41 11.48 8.76
C VAL A 544 4.17 12.08 8.10
N THR A 545 4.33 13.01 7.16
CA THR A 545 3.20 13.59 6.41
C THR A 545 2.45 12.51 5.64
N TYR A 546 3.17 11.65 4.92
CA TYR A 546 2.55 10.57 4.14
C TYR A 546 1.75 9.60 5.03
N LEU A 547 2.32 9.18 6.16
CA LEU A 547 1.64 8.33 7.13
C LEU A 547 0.42 9.02 7.74
N LEU A 548 0.55 10.30 8.07
CA LEU A 548 -0.51 11.09 8.68
C LEU A 548 -1.74 11.23 7.76
N ILE A 549 -1.55 11.47 6.47
CA ILE A 549 -2.67 11.60 5.53
C ILE A 549 -3.22 10.27 5.04
N THR A 550 -2.48 9.15 5.20
CA THR A 550 -2.87 7.85 4.64
C THR A 550 -3.53 6.94 5.69
N ILE A 551 -2.99 6.87 6.90
CA ILE A 551 -3.45 5.91 7.91
C ILE A 551 -4.85 6.26 8.48
N PRO A 552 -5.16 7.50 8.88
CA PRO A 552 -6.43 7.80 9.53
C PRO A 552 -7.66 7.51 8.65
N PRO A 553 -7.72 7.89 7.36
CA PRO A 553 -8.85 7.51 6.53
C PRO A 553 -9.01 5.99 6.38
N ILE A 554 -7.92 5.22 6.29
CA ILE A 554 -7.98 3.76 6.21
C ILE A 554 -8.60 3.17 7.48
N ILE A 555 -8.19 3.64 8.66
CA ILE A 555 -8.75 3.21 9.95
C ILE A 555 -10.22 3.61 10.06
N LEU A 556 -10.55 4.83 9.67
CA LEU A 556 -11.92 5.34 9.74
C LEU A 556 -12.89 4.55 8.85
N PHE A 557 -12.42 4.13 7.67
CA PHE A 557 -13.22 3.29 6.76
C PHE A 557 -13.21 1.79 7.12
N GLY A 558 -12.53 1.40 8.20
CA GLY A 558 -12.49 0.01 8.68
C GLY A 558 -11.71 -0.96 7.78
N GLN A 559 -10.76 -0.46 6.99
CA GLN A 559 -9.98 -1.25 6.02
C GLN A 559 -8.53 -1.43 6.49
N ILE A 560 -8.34 -1.84 7.75
CA ILE A 560 -7.02 -1.90 8.40
C ILE A 560 -6.06 -2.84 7.65
N GLU A 561 -6.58 -3.88 7.00
CA GLU A 561 -5.78 -4.86 6.26
C GLU A 561 -5.01 -4.26 5.09
N ILE A 562 -5.45 -3.13 4.55
CA ILE A 562 -4.77 -2.48 3.42
C ILE A 562 -3.61 -1.57 3.84
N ILE A 563 -3.42 -1.30 5.13
CA ILE A 563 -2.37 -0.41 5.65
C ILE A 563 -0.97 -0.82 5.15
N PRO A 564 -0.54 -2.10 5.25
CA PRO A 564 0.77 -2.49 4.75
C PRO A 564 0.95 -2.21 3.26
N PHE A 565 -0.06 -2.47 2.45
CA PHE A 565 -0.04 -2.23 1.01
C PHE A 565 -0.03 -0.73 0.66
N ALA A 566 -0.81 0.07 1.39
CA ALA A 566 -0.88 1.51 1.22
C ALA A 566 0.40 2.24 1.64
N ILE A 567 1.26 1.63 2.46
CA ILE A 567 2.50 2.25 2.96
C ILE A 567 3.71 1.71 2.21
N ILE A 568 3.90 0.39 2.18
CA ILE A 568 5.15 -0.23 1.69
C ILE A 568 5.32 0.01 0.19
N PHE A 569 4.30 -0.29 -0.60
CA PHE A 569 4.37 -0.20 -2.06
C PHE A 569 4.59 1.24 -2.56
N PRO A 570 3.83 2.26 -2.10
CA PRO A 570 4.08 3.63 -2.51
C PRO A 570 5.43 4.17 -2.05
N ILE A 571 5.89 3.87 -0.83
CA ILE A 571 7.21 4.32 -0.35
C ILE A 571 8.32 3.74 -1.24
N ILE A 572 8.29 2.44 -1.53
CA ILE A 572 9.30 1.81 -2.39
C ILE A 572 9.18 2.33 -3.82
N GLY A 573 7.99 2.30 -4.41
CA GLY A 573 7.76 2.68 -5.81
C GLY A 573 8.10 4.15 -6.07
N PHE A 574 7.63 5.06 -5.24
CA PHE A 574 7.94 6.49 -5.39
C PHE A 574 9.39 6.83 -5.04
N THR A 575 10.05 6.05 -4.15
CA THR A 575 11.48 6.19 -3.92
C THR A 575 12.27 5.84 -5.17
N VAL A 576 11.93 4.72 -5.83
CA VAL A 576 12.56 4.33 -7.12
C VAL A 576 12.28 5.37 -8.21
N LEU A 577 11.05 5.85 -8.30
CA LEU A 577 10.66 6.92 -9.23
C LEU A 577 11.48 8.19 -8.97
N PHE A 578 11.57 8.62 -7.72
CA PHE A 578 12.33 9.82 -7.33
C PHE A 578 13.81 9.67 -7.68
N ILE A 579 14.41 8.51 -7.39
CA ILE A 579 15.81 8.22 -7.75
C ILE A 579 15.97 8.19 -9.28
N SER A 580 15.03 7.62 -10.02
CA SER A 580 15.10 7.52 -11.48
C SER A 580 14.96 8.88 -12.18
N VAL A 581 14.11 9.76 -11.67
CA VAL A 581 13.85 11.08 -12.27
C VAL A 581 14.84 12.13 -11.79
N PHE A 582 15.15 12.15 -10.48
CA PHE A 582 15.93 13.20 -9.85
C PHE A 582 17.29 12.73 -9.34
N GLY A 583 17.54 11.43 -9.31
CA GLY A 583 18.80 10.88 -8.86
C GLY A 583 19.92 11.31 -9.78
N LYS A 584 20.82 12.13 -9.28
CA LYS A 584 22.14 12.34 -9.86
C LYS A 584 22.95 11.14 -9.43
N THR A 585 22.96 10.12 -10.25
CA THR A 585 23.68 8.88 -9.95
C THR A 585 25.14 9.06 -10.21
N GLY A 586 25.89 9.31 -9.15
CA GLY A 586 27.30 8.97 -9.07
C GLY A 586 27.50 7.46 -8.91
N SER A 587 26.65 6.64 -9.47
CA SER A 587 26.81 5.20 -9.45
C SER A 587 27.26 4.72 -10.83
N VAL A 588 28.37 4.03 -10.84
CA VAL A 588 29.09 3.44 -11.95
C VAL A 588 28.27 2.38 -12.73
N THR A 589 27.00 2.21 -12.43
CA THR A 589 26.13 1.34 -13.22
C THR A 589 25.49 2.14 -14.36
N LYS A 590 25.76 1.76 -15.60
CA LYS A 590 25.19 2.26 -16.86
C LYS A 590 23.68 2.45 -16.85
N THR A 591 23.01 1.84 -15.88
CA THR A 591 21.59 1.69 -15.82
C THR A 591 20.86 3.01 -15.54
N ALA A 592 21.46 3.96 -14.87
CA ALA A 592 20.71 5.12 -14.35
C ALA A 592 20.70 6.36 -15.29
N ASN A 593 21.58 6.46 -16.26
CA ASN A 593 21.63 7.61 -17.18
C ASN A 593 21.01 7.32 -18.57
N ASN A 594 20.69 6.07 -18.87
CA ASN A 594 20.02 5.73 -20.11
C ASN A 594 18.55 6.15 -20.02
N ILE A 595 18.01 6.81 -21.05
CA ILE A 595 16.62 7.23 -21.15
C ILE A 595 15.65 6.05 -20.89
N TYR A 596 16.02 4.85 -21.35
CA TYR A 596 15.26 3.61 -21.13
C TYR A 596 15.11 3.26 -19.64
N THR A 597 16.17 3.46 -18.85
CA THR A 597 16.15 3.16 -17.42
C THR A 597 15.35 4.20 -16.63
N LYS A 598 15.42 5.46 -17.07
CA LYS A 598 14.55 6.52 -16.50
C LYS A 598 13.09 6.24 -16.81
N ILE A 599 12.78 5.84 -18.06
CA ILE A 599 11.44 5.45 -18.48
C ILE A 599 10.99 4.19 -17.70
N PHE A 600 11.85 3.18 -17.61
CA PHE A 600 11.54 1.96 -16.84
C PHE A 600 11.29 2.28 -15.37
N GLY A 601 12.15 3.06 -14.73
CA GLY A 601 11.99 3.47 -13.33
C GLY A 601 10.74 4.33 -13.12
N LEU A 602 10.35 5.13 -14.11
CA LEU A 602 9.10 5.91 -14.08
C LEU A 602 7.89 4.96 -14.20
N ILE A 603 7.86 4.06 -15.18
CA ILE A 603 6.76 3.11 -15.38
C ILE A 603 6.66 2.16 -14.19
N TRP A 604 7.79 1.61 -13.73
CA TRP A 604 7.82 0.69 -12.60
C TRP A 604 7.44 1.41 -11.29
N GLY A 605 7.97 2.60 -11.04
CA GLY A 605 7.68 3.37 -9.84
C GLY A 605 6.22 3.83 -9.76
N LEU A 606 5.64 4.24 -10.90
CA LEU A 606 4.20 4.56 -10.98
C LEU A 606 3.32 3.31 -10.89
N GLY A 607 3.68 2.22 -11.55
CA GLY A 607 2.93 0.96 -11.51
C GLY A 607 2.98 0.31 -10.14
N PHE A 608 4.18 0.11 -9.60
CA PHE A 608 4.38 -0.55 -8.31
C PHE A 608 3.98 0.34 -7.11
N GLY A 609 4.29 1.64 -7.16
CA GLY A 609 3.93 2.58 -6.09
C GLY A 609 2.52 3.13 -6.24
N GLY A 610 2.11 3.46 -7.46
CA GLY A 610 0.80 4.06 -7.75
C GLY A 610 -0.33 3.03 -7.85
N GLY A 611 -0.08 1.83 -8.39
CA GLY A 611 -1.11 0.80 -8.58
C GLY A 611 -1.89 0.47 -7.31
N PRO A 612 -1.25 0.05 -6.21
CA PRO A 612 -1.93 -0.20 -4.94
C PRO A 612 -2.63 1.05 -4.38
N TRP A 613 -2.05 2.21 -4.57
CA TRP A 613 -2.66 3.46 -4.15
C TRP A 613 -3.96 3.74 -4.93
N PHE A 614 -3.96 3.62 -6.25
CA PHE A 614 -5.14 3.81 -7.09
C PHE A 614 -6.22 2.77 -6.82
N ALA A 615 -5.82 1.51 -6.58
CA ALA A 615 -6.76 0.42 -6.36
C ALA A 615 -7.36 0.40 -4.94
N LEU A 616 -6.60 0.80 -3.93
CA LEU A 616 -6.98 0.61 -2.53
C LEU A 616 -7.28 1.94 -1.81
N VAL A 617 -6.43 2.94 -1.95
CA VAL A 617 -6.54 4.20 -1.19
C VAL A 617 -7.50 5.18 -1.85
N LEU A 618 -7.37 5.39 -3.16
CA LEU A 618 -8.22 6.36 -3.88
C LEU A 618 -9.73 6.05 -3.78
N PRO A 619 -10.21 4.80 -3.92
CA PRO A 619 -11.64 4.49 -3.75
C PRO A 619 -12.16 4.81 -2.35
N LEU A 620 -11.31 4.71 -1.31
CA LEU A 620 -11.69 5.11 0.05
C LEU A 620 -11.82 6.63 0.15
N LEU A 621 -10.86 7.37 -0.39
CA LEU A 621 -10.87 8.84 -0.35
C LEU A 621 -12.04 9.43 -1.15
N LEU A 622 -12.44 8.80 -2.25
CA LEU A 622 -13.60 9.21 -3.04
C LEU A 622 -14.94 9.07 -2.30
N GLN A 623 -14.99 8.31 -1.22
CA GLN A 623 -16.19 8.19 -0.38
C GLN A 623 -16.42 9.43 0.50
N ASP A 624 -15.40 10.29 0.69
CA ASP A 624 -15.51 11.52 1.47
C ASP A 624 -14.61 12.61 0.89
N THR A 625 -15.25 13.65 0.37
CA THR A 625 -14.57 14.79 -0.28
C THR A 625 -13.64 15.56 0.66
N ASN A 626 -13.91 15.57 1.98
CA ASN A 626 -13.04 16.25 2.94
C ASN A 626 -11.69 15.53 3.06
N TYR A 627 -11.71 14.19 3.19
CA TYR A 627 -10.48 13.40 3.22
C TYR A 627 -9.74 13.46 1.90
N LEU A 628 -10.45 13.41 0.76
CA LEU A 628 -9.83 13.57 -0.55
C LEU A 628 -9.12 14.94 -0.67
N THR A 629 -9.80 16.01 -0.26
CA THR A 629 -9.24 17.38 -0.33
C THR A 629 -7.99 17.51 0.53
N VAL A 630 -8.03 17.07 1.78
CA VAL A 630 -6.89 17.12 2.70
C VAL A 630 -5.75 16.25 2.21
N TYR A 631 -6.05 15.09 1.64
CA TYR A 631 -5.06 14.19 1.05
C TYR A 631 -4.32 14.86 -0.12
N ILE A 632 -5.05 15.50 -1.04
CA ILE A 632 -4.47 16.25 -2.18
C ILE A 632 -3.57 17.37 -1.67
N ILE A 633 -4.01 18.14 -0.67
CA ILE A 633 -3.20 19.20 -0.06
C ILE A 633 -1.93 18.62 0.56
N GLY A 634 -2.04 17.50 1.28
CA GLY A 634 -0.89 16.81 1.85
C GLY A 634 0.12 16.34 0.80
N LEU A 635 -0.35 15.81 -0.35
CA LEU A 635 0.54 15.46 -1.48
C LEU A 635 1.23 16.70 -2.07
N ILE A 636 0.53 17.83 -2.20
CA ILE A 636 1.13 19.10 -2.66
C ILE A 636 2.22 19.54 -1.67
N CYS A 637 1.97 19.42 -0.37
CA CYS A 637 2.97 19.72 0.66
C CYS A 637 4.20 18.79 0.54
N ILE A 638 4.01 17.50 0.29
CA ILE A 638 5.10 16.53 0.06
C ILE A 638 5.94 16.96 -1.16
N LEU A 639 5.29 17.32 -2.27
CA LEU A 639 5.99 17.79 -3.48
C LEU A 639 6.80 19.06 -3.18
N GLY A 640 6.24 20.01 -2.43
CA GLY A 640 6.93 21.20 -1.98
C GLY A 640 8.16 20.88 -1.11
N MET A 641 8.02 19.96 -0.16
CA MET A 641 9.13 19.49 0.68
C MET A 641 10.22 18.76 -0.13
N LEU A 642 9.85 17.99 -1.16
CA LEU A 642 10.80 17.35 -2.08
C LEU A 642 11.58 18.38 -2.89
N LEU A 643 10.95 19.48 -3.32
CA LEU A 643 11.63 20.61 -3.96
C LEU A 643 12.62 21.29 -3.01
N CYS A 644 12.21 21.57 -1.77
CA CYS A 644 13.11 22.10 -0.74
C CYS A 644 14.29 21.16 -0.49
N LEU A 645 14.05 19.84 -0.43
CA LEU A 645 15.09 18.81 -0.26
C LEU A 645 16.12 18.83 -1.41
N LYS A 646 15.65 19.01 -2.65
CA LYS A 646 16.50 19.09 -3.84
C LYS A 646 17.37 20.36 -3.82
N LEU A 647 16.82 21.47 -3.38
CA LEU A 647 17.48 22.80 -3.36
C LEU A 647 18.31 23.03 -2.10
N LEU A 648 18.25 22.13 -1.10
CA LEU A 648 18.90 22.32 0.19
C LEU A 648 20.43 22.30 0.17
N PRO A 649 21.14 21.54 -0.72
CA PRO A 649 22.60 21.53 -0.71
C PRO A 649 23.18 22.91 -1.04
N LYS A 650 23.63 23.63 -0.01
CA LYS A 650 24.35 24.90 -0.15
C LYS A 650 25.85 24.66 -0.37
N ARG A 651 26.47 25.36 -1.32
CA ARG A 651 27.93 25.34 -1.51
C ARG A 651 28.64 26.13 -0.44
N THR A 652 29.84 25.67 -0.06
CA THR A 652 30.77 26.44 0.79
C THR A 652 31.33 27.65 0.01
N LYS A 653 31.94 28.60 0.71
CA LYS A 653 32.63 29.73 0.07
C LYS A 653 33.68 29.21 -0.94
N TYR A 654 34.52 28.26 -0.51
CA TYR A 654 35.47 27.59 -1.38
C TYR A 654 34.79 26.88 -2.58
N GLY A 655 33.71 26.15 -2.35
CA GLY A 655 32.96 25.48 -3.43
C GLY A 655 32.36 26.45 -4.44
N ASN A 656 31.98 27.67 -4.03
CA ASN A 656 31.50 28.73 -4.92
C ASN A 656 32.65 29.40 -5.70
N GLU A 657 33.78 29.65 -5.05
CA GLU A 657 34.97 30.24 -5.70
C GLU A 657 35.49 29.30 -6.81
N ILE A 658 35.69 28.02 -6.49
CA ILE A 658 36.17 27.04 -7.49
C ILE A 658 35.15 26.82 -8.63
N LEU A 659 33.85 26.85 -8.30
CA LEU A 659 32.78 26.77 -9.33
C LEU A 659 32.83 28.01 -10.24
N GLY A 660 33.12 29.21 -9.69
CA GLY A 660 33.24 30.42 -10.46
C GLY A 660 34.38 30.36 -11.46
N LYS A 661 35.57 29.86 -11.04
CA LYS A 661 36.70 29.60 -11.91
C LYS A 661 36.37 28.57 -13.02
N ILE A 662 35.76 27.42 -12.66
CA ILE A 662 35.40 26.42 -13.63
C ILE A 662 34.37 26.95 -14.64
N ARG A 663 33.37 27.71 -14.19
CA ARG A 663 32.38 28.35 -15.09
C ARG A 663 33.04 29.37 -16.01
N GLY A 664 33.93 30.22 -15.49
CA GLY A 664 34.68 31.19 -16.27
C GLY A 664 35.56 30.49 -17.32
N PHE A 665 36.25 29.41 -16.94
CA PHE A 665 37.00 28.57 -17.85
C PHE A 665 36.10 27.99 -18.94
N LYS A 666 34.98 27.35 -18.57
CA LYS A 666 34.00 26.84 -19.52
C LYS A 666 33.48 27.93 -20.46
N ASN A 667 33.10 29.06 -19.94
CA ASN A 667 32.61 30.18 -20.75
C ASN A 667 33.65 30.68 -21.73
N PHE A 668 34.91 30.82 -21.30
CA PHE A 668 36.00 31.11 -22.20
C PHE A 668 36.11 30.08 -23.33
N LEU A 669 36.14 28.79 -23.04
CA LEU A 669 36.21 27.75 -24.04
C LEU A 669 35.06 27.76 -25.05
N GLU A 670 33.85 28.14 -24.60
CA GLU A 670 32.67 28.25 -25.46
C GLU A 670 32.66 29.51 -26.33
N THR A 671 33.25 30.61 -25.85
CA THR A 671 33.14 31.96 -26.51
C THR A 671 34.39 32.44 -27.16
N VAL A 672 35.59 31.88 -26.85
CA VAL A 672 36.86 32.33 -27.34
C VAL A 672 36.90 32.39 -28.87
N GLU A 673 37.48 33.45 -29.42
CA GLU A 673 37.66 33.72 -30.85
C GLU A 673 38.93 33.05 -31.37
N LYS A 674 38.96 32.83 -32.71
CA LYS A 674 40.06 32.13 -33.39
C LYS A 674 41.43 32.74 -33.14
N ASP A 675 41.54 34.08 -33.28
CA ASP A 675 42.83 34.78 -33.17
C ASP A 675 43.47 34.57 -31.79
N LYS A 676 42.64 34.55 -30.74
CA LYS A 676 43.08 34.25 -29.37
C LYS A 676 43.53 32.81 -29.20
N LEU A 677 42.87 31.85 -29.86
CA LEU A 677 43.28 30.46 -29.84
C LEU A 677 44.58 30.24 -30.59
N GLU A 678 44.76 30.87 -31.73
CA GLU A 678 46.03 30.83 -32.50
C GLU A 678 47.18 31.35 -31.64
N ALA A 679 47.04 32.49 -30.97
CA ALA A 679 48.04 33.00 -30.05
C ALA A 679 48.35 32.06 -28.87
N LEU A 680 47.33 31.38 -28.32
CA LEU A 680 47.54 30.41 -27.24
C LEU A 680 48.26 29.15 -27.73
N VAL A 681 48.01 28.69 -28.96
CA VAL A 681 48.70 27.55 -29.58
C VAL A 681 50.12 27.90 -29.97
N GLU A 682 50.38 29.13 -30.42
CA GLU A 682 51.77 29.62 -30.71
C GLU A 682 52.58 29.65 -29.40
N GLU A 683 52.00 30.09 -28.30
CA GLU A 683 52.66 30.12 -26.98
C GLU A 683 52.82 28.71 -26.40
N HIS A 684 51.75 27.87 -26.51
CA HIS A 684 51.71 26.50 -26.00
C HIS A 684 51.18 25.55 -27.05
N PRO A 685 51.99 24.90 -27.85
CA PRO A 685 51.60 24.00 -28.96
C PRO A 685 50.74 22.81 -28.53
N THR A 686 50.80 22.40 -27.25
CA THR A 686 50.00 21.33 -26.67
C THR A 686 48.66 21.79 -26.11
N TYR A 687 48.37 23.11 -26.11
CA TYR A 687 47.19 23.68 -25.47
C TYR A 687 45.89 22.99 -25.83
N PHE A 688 45.68 22.64 -27.12
CA PHE A 688 44.48 21.91 -27.54
C PHE A 688 44.29 20.60 -26.77
N TYR A 689 45.37 19.82 -26.64
CA TYR A 689 45.34 18.50 -26.01
C TYR A 689 45.32 18.59 -24.48
N ASP A 690 45.95 19.58 -23.91
CA ASP A 690 45.97 19.85 -22.46
C ASP A 690 44.54 20.18 -21.95
N ILE A 691 43.76 20.88 -22.77
CA ILE A 691 42.41 21.28 -22.47
C ILE A 691 41.36 20.21 -22.80
N LEU A 692 41.61 19.35 -23.77
CA LEU A 692 40.64 18.38 -24.29
C LEU A 692 39.99 17.49 -23.22
N PRO A 693 40.67 16.89 -22.22
CA PRO A 693 40.04 16.10 -21.17
C PRO A 693 39.02 16.87 -20.35
N TYR A 694 39.30 18.14 -20.10
CA TYR A 694 38.39 19.02 -19.34
C TYR A 694 37.15 19.39 -20.14
N THR A 695 37.30 19.57 -21.47
CA THR A 695 36.13 19.84 -22.33
C THR A 695 35.15 18.68 -22.34
N TYR A 696 35.68 17.45 -22.21
CA TYR A 696 34.88 16.24 -22.16
C TYR A 696 33.99 16.22 -20.90
N VAL A 697 34.54 16.48 -19.70
CA VAL A 697 33.79 16.52 -18.44
C VAL A 697 32.86 17.73 -18.32
N LEU A 698 33.19 18.84 -19.00
CA LEU A 698 32.36 20.03 -19.07
C LEU A 698 31.26 19.96 -20.16
N GLY A 699 31.25 18.89 -20.99
CA GLY A 699 30.25 18.65 -22.02
C GLY A 699 30.32 19.57 -23.23
N ILE A 700 31.51 20.05 -23.59
CA ILE A 700 31.76 21.02 -24.69
C ILE A 700 32.82 20.55 -25.67
N SER A 701 33.22 19.27 -25.65
CA SER A 701 34.31 18.71 -26.49
C SER A 701 34.07 18.94 -27.99
N ASP A 702 32.84 18.72 -28.48
CA ASP A 702 32.52 18.92 -29.92
C ASP A 702 32.68 20.39 -30.32
N LYS A 703 32.24 21.33 -29.47
CA LYS A 703 32.40 22.77 -29.72
C LYS A 703 33.90 23.13 -29.72
N TRP A 704 34.66 22.58 -28.77
CA TRP A 704 36.09 22.82 -28.64
C TRP A 704 36.83 22.34 -29.90
N ILE A 705 36.63 21.10 -30.33
CA ILE A 705 37.29 20.54 -31.51
C ILE A 705 36.96 21.37 -32.76
N LYS A 706 35.70 21.76 -32.96
CA LYS A 706 35.29 22.60 -34.10
C LYS A 706 36.01 23.94 -34.18
N LYS A 707 36.37 24.55 -33.07
CA LYS A 707 37.12 25.81 -33.06
C LYS A 707 38.52 25.65 -33.64
N PHE A 708 39.07 24.45 -33.67
CA PHE A 708 40.42 24.16 -34.20
C PHE A 708 40.39 23.62 -35.66
N GLU A 709 39.24 23.47 -36.30
CA GLU A 709 39.18 22.99 -37.69
C GLU A 709 39.98 23.84 -38.69
N SER A 710 40.15 25.13 -38.38
CA SER A 710 40.90 26.09 -39.19
C SER A 710 42.26 26.46 -38.60
N ILE A 711 42.68 25.83 -37.48
CA ILE A 711 43.97 26.08 -36.81
C ILE A 711 44.87 24.89 -37.03
N SER A 712 46.11 25.12 -37.45
CA SER A 712 47.07 24.05 -37.65
C SER A 712 47.58 23.55 -36.29
N ILE A 713 47.34 22.27 -36.00
CA ILE A 713 47.85 21.56 -34.83
C ILE A 713 48.61 20.33 -35.23
N VAL A 714 49.68 20.00 -34.48
CA VAL A 714 50.50 18.82 -34.70
C VAL A 714 49.89 17.60 -34.01
N ALA A 715 50.01 16.41 -34.63
CA ALA A 715 49.53 15.17 -34.02
C ALA A 715 50.15 14.94 -32.64
N PRO A 716 49.38 14.54 -31.60
CA PRO A 716 49.95 14.26 -30.29
C PRO A 716 50.68 12.92 -30.32
N THR A 717 51.75 12.81 -29.55
CA THR A 717 52.62 11.61 -29.51
C THR A 717 51.94 10.35 -29.02
N TRP A 718 50.90 10.52 -28.22
CA TRP A 718 50.12 9.44 -27.63
C TRP A 718 49.02 8.87 -28.55
N TYR A 719 48.77 9.50 -29.71
CA TYR A 719 47.81 9.05 -30.70
C TYR A 719 48.48 8.30 -31.84
N ALA A 720 47.93 7.17 -32.26
CA ALA A 720 48.29 6.47 -33.47
C ALA A 720 47.04 6.10 -34.26
N GLY A 721 46.74 6.89 -35.27
CA GLY A 721 45.66 6.67 -36.23
C GLY A 721 46.13 5.99 -37.52
N ASN A 722 45.15 5.58 -38.34
CA ASN A 722 45.39 4.98 -39.65
C ASN A 722 45.51 6.09 -40.73
N GLY A 723 46.71 6.48 -41.12
CA GLY A 723 46.96 7.51 -42.13
C GLY A 723 47.51 8.83 -41.58
N ASP A 724 47.57 9.85 -42.46
CA ASP A 724 48.04 11.18 -42.09
C ASP A 724 47.08 11.86 -41.06
N PHE A 725 47.66 12.60 -40.12
CA PHE A 725 46.90 13.28 -39.09
C PHE A 725 45.91 14.32 -39.68
N ASN A 726 44.64 14.14 -39.39
CA ASN A 726 43.57 15.04 -39.74
C ASN A 726 42.66 15.25 -38.52
N LEU A 727 42.35 16.49 -38.21
CA LEU A 727 41.60 16.83 -37.01
C LEU A 727 40.17 16.17 -36.99
N ASN A 728 39.50 16.07 -38.16
CA ASN A 728 38.20 15.43 -38.25
C ASN A 728 38.28 13.93 -37.97
N SER A 729 39.30 13.25 -38.50
CA SER A 729 39.57 11.83 -38.23
C SER A 729 39.93 11.62 -36.75
N PHE A 730 40.76 12.50 -36.19
CA PHE A 730 41.09 12.51 -34.78
C PHE A 730 39.86 12.75 -33.89
N SER A 731 39.01 13.71 -34.24
CA SER A 731 37.73 13.97 -33.53
C SER A 731 36.83 12.75 -33.50
N SER A 732 36.61 12.13 -34.68
CA SER A 732 35.82 10.89 -34.76
C SER A 732 36.40 9.78 -33.92
N PHE A 733 37.74 9.60 -34.00
CA PHE A 733 38.44 8.58 -33.20
C PHE A 733 38.29 8.83 -31.69
N ILE A 734 38.51 10.07 -31.24
CA ILE A 734 38.38 10.42 -29.81
C ILE A 734 36.95 10.19 -29.33
N ASN A 735 35.92 10.63 -30.07
CA ASN A 735 34.51 10.47 -29.69
C ASN A 735 34.16 8.97 -29.65
N ASP A 736 34.57 8.17 -30.66
CA ASP A 736 34.33 6.74 -30.71
C ASP A 736 35.05 6.01 -29.55
N THR A 737 36.33 6.37 -29.31
CA THR A 737 37.15 5.83 -28.22
C THR A 737 36.53 6.11 -26.85
N MET A 738 36.15 7.36 -26.59
CA MET A 738 35.58 7.75 -25.31
C MET A 738 34.24 7.09 -25.06
N SER A 739 33.36 7.02 -26.08
CA SER A 739 32.09 6.32 -25.99
C SER A 739 32.28 4.80 -25.77
N SER A 740 33.19 4.19 -26.48
CA SER A 740 33.53 2.77 -26.31
C SER A 740 34.19 2.49 -24.97
N ALA A 741 35.11 3.36 -24.52
CA ALA A 741 35.73 3.27 -23.20
C ALA A 741 34.73 3.42 -22.09
N GLU A 742 33.85 4.44 -22.10
CA GLU A 742 32.76 4.60 -21.12
C GLU A 742 31.90 3.34 -21.07
N SER A 743 31.55 2.80 -22.24
CA SER A 743 30.78 1.56 -22.35
C SER A 743 31.47 0.34 -21.76
N SER A 744 32.74 0.09 -22.15
CA SER A 744 33.47 -1.10 -21.74
C SER A 744 33.89 -1.05 -20.27
N MET A 745 34.37 0.11 -19.81
CA MET A 745 34.82 0.33 -18.44
C MET A 745 33.70 0.26 -17.40
N SER A 746 32.48 0.64 -17.78
CA SER A 746 31.33 0.64 -16.87
C SER A 746 30.50 -0.65 -16.92
N SER A 747 30.77 -1.58 -17.79
CA SER A 747 30.07 -2.85 -17.90
C SER A 747 30.27 -3.71 -16.65
N SER A 748 29.20 -4.31 -16.13
CA SER A 748 29.25 -5.26 -15.02
C SER A 748 28.35 -6.47 -15.30
N PRO A 749 28.69 -7.69 -14.80
CA PRO A 749 27.88 -8.89 -14.98
C PRO A 749 26.46 -8.74 -14.49
N SER A 750 25.47 -9.17 -15.28
CA SER A 750 24.04 -9.07 -14.95
C SER A 750 23.59 -10.19 -14.01
N SER A 751 22.85 -9.84 -12.93
CA SER A 751 22.17 -10.79 -12.05
C SER A 751 20.68 -10.85 -12.39
N SER A 752 20.18 -12.03 -12.77
CA SER A 752 18.77 -12.28 -13.09
C SER A 752 17.94 -12.67 -11.87
N SER A 753 16.76 -12.09 -11.72
CA SER A 753 15.74 -12.56 -10.78
C SER A 753 14.34 -12.38 -11.38
N GLY A 754 13.57 -13.48 -11.41
CA GLY A 754 12.21 -13.51 -11.93
C GLY A 754 11.16 -13.48 -10.82
N SER A 755 9.95 -12.99 -11.14
CA SER A 755 8.81 -13.00 -10.24
C SER A 755 7.49 -13.18 -10.98
N SER A 756 6.54 -13.88 -10.36
CA SER A 756 5.18 -14.09 -10.83
C SER A 756 4.16 -13.64 -9.78
N GLY A 757 3.02 -13.12 -10.21
CA GLY A 757 1.94 -12.56 -9.43
C GLY A 757 0.61 -13.33 -9.50
N GLY A 758 -0.45 -12.87 -8.86
CA GLY A 758 -1.82 -13.41 -8.94
C GLY A 758 -2.81 -12.77 -7.96
N SER A 759 -4.08 -12.66 -8.33
CA SER A 759 -5.08 -11.64 -8.06
C SER A 759 -6.36 -12.10 -7.34
N SER A 760 -7.20 -11.12 -6.92
CA SER A 760 -8.68 -10.97 -6.81
C SER A 760 -9.38 -11.43 -5.53
N GLY A 761 -10.48 -10.86 -5.01
CA GLY A 761 -11.42 -9.80 -5.29
C GLY A 761 -12.81 -10.03 -4.67
N GLY A 762 -13.55 -9.02 -4.27
CA GLY A 762 -15.01 -8.89 -4.18
C GLY A 762 -15.75 -9.31 -2.89
N GLY A 763 -16.64 -8.65 -2.37
CA GLY A 763 -17.69 -7.76 -2.13
C GLY A 763 -18.96 -8.25 -1.46
N SER A 764 -19.52 -7.50 -0.57
CA SER A 764 -20.82 -6.88 -0.21
C SER A 764 -21.85 -7.64 0.62
N SER A 765 -22.52 -6.96 1.56
CA SER A 765 -23.93 -6.52 1.65
C SER A 765 -24.43 -6.27 3.07
N GLY A 766 -25.33 -5.26 3.27
CA GLY A 766 -26.21 -5.07 4.40
C GLY A 766 -26.70 -3.64 4.55
N GLY A 767 -28.02 -3.40 4.57
CA GLY A 767 -28.64 -2.13 4.39
C GLY A 767 -28.91 -1.33 5.65
N GLY A 768 -29.14 -0.16 5.80
CA GLY A 768 -29.56 0.79 6.82
C GLY A 768 -28.45 1.32 7.72
N SER A 769 -28.65 2.57 8.20
CA SER A 769 -27.82 3.18 9.21
C SER A 769 -28.18 2.70 10.61
N GLY A 770 -27.26 2.76 11.58
CA GLY A 770 -27.49 2.33 12.95
C GLY A 770 -27.69 0.82 13.10
N GLY A 771 -28.22 0.40 14.20
CA GLY A 771 -28.43 -1.00 14.53
C GLY A 771 -27.18 -1.65 15.11
N GLY A 772 -26.42 -2.39 14.32
CA GLY A 772 -25.32 -3.22 14.82
C GLY A 772 -25.84 -4.42 15.59
N GLY A 773 -25.21 -4.77 16.68
CA GLY A 773 -25.59 -5.95 17.44
C GLY A 773 -24.98 -5.97 18.82
N GLY A 774 -24.80 -7.15 19.35
CA GLY A 774 -24.19 -7.40 20.64
C GLY A 774 -24.02 -8.88 20.93
N GLY A 775 -23.42 -9.17 22.05
CA GLY A 775 -23.18 -10.52 22.53
C GLY A 775 -22.96 -10.55 24.03
N SER A 776 -22.79 -11.74 24.58
CA SER A 776 -22.41 -11.91 25.99
C SER A 776 -20.92 -12.21 26.10
N TRP A 777 -20.33 -11.85 27.23
CA TRP A 777 -18.92 -12.08 27.49
C TRP A 777 -18.64 -12.57 28.92
#